data_f58e045989035ff771fa99312d275e39
#
_entry.id   f58e045989035ff771fa99312d275e39
#
_cell.length_a   1.000
_cell.length_b   1.000
_cell.length_c   1.000
_cell.angle_alpha   90.00
_cell.angle_beta   90.00
_cell.angle_gamma   90.00
#
_symmetry.space_group_name_H-M   'P 1'
#
loop_
_entity.id
_entity.type
_entity.pdbx_description
1 polymer ?
#
loop_
_entity_poly.entity_id
_entity_poly.type
_entity_poly.pdbx_seq_one_letter_code
_entity_poly.pdbx_strand_id
1 'polypeptide(L)'
;MMNALNYLPLPLVKALAFFREELSEERPGRVPQTMQLWVGCLLVVLISMTFEIPFLALSLAVLFYGIQSNAFYTKFVAILFVVATAMEIGSLFLIYKWSYSYPLVRLIVAGVILLGCMFMMRAHRLGLVFFAVAIVSIYGQSFPGMLDYPEVVVRLTLWCIVVGLYPTLLMVLIVVLWFPARAADQMREALCARLDDAASRLTQSAEPLPEKRIEQEALALQKLNVFCMADDADWRARSAWWQTCVTTVTYLYATLNRYDAAAFAKNQAIAPLRQKLQSEIAALQNAISNGETWHSEWQLSAEETAAARECGLENACQILRQLGQMDPDTPPAPATKPPSMAPDAFTNPNYIRYALKTLLACMICYVFYSGVDWEGIHTCMLTCIIVANPNLGSSYQKMTLRFGGAFCGAVLALLMTIFVMPWLDNIVELLLVLAPVFLIASWIATGSERSSYIGTQMVVTFALATLENAFGPIYDLAEIRDRAFGIMIGIVVSAVLYTFIWPESEAKTLPQKLAGALGLLGKLLRVPRQQEAAAQRTYLQLRVGVHAALNSCEEICERVALERQLDDDQRLLLVKRSQAVIQQGREILYAWDAAWNDAQALDNSLLQERAGRFADALEKYAAGLAAAASTPPIIELIDTAISPTLYQQEQRVMQQMARLPDWTRPALTPAEEQVQGAAQL
;
A
#
# COMPACT_ATOMS: atom_id res chain seq x y z
N MET A 1 -34.58 2.10 0.74
CA MET A 1 -33.39 2.14 -0.12
C MET A 1 -32.91 0.74 -0.56
N MET A 2 -33.11 -0.32 0.20
CA MET A 2 -32.72 -1.70 -0.15
C MET A 2 -33.46 -2.32 -1.37
N ASN A 3 -34.69 -1.90 -1.69
CA ASN A 3 -35.46 -2.46 -2.81
C ASN A 3 -35.08 -1.91 -4.20
N ALA A 4 -34.35 -0.78 -4.27
CA ALA A 4 -33.92 -0.20 -5.55
C ALA A 4 -32.63 -0.85 -6.10
N LEU A 5 -31.84 -1.49 -5.24
CA LEU A 5 -30.59 -2.15 -5.62
C LEU A 5 -30.81 -3.45 -6.43
N ASN A 6 -31.98 -4.07 -6.30
CA ASN A 6 -32.32 -5.32 -7.00
C ASN A 6 -32.58 -5.14 -8.52
N TYR A 7 -32.75 -3.89 -8.99
CA TYR A 7 -32.96 -3.58 -10.41
C TYR A 7 -31.68 -3.14 -11.13
N LEU A 8 -30.55 -3.02 -10.41
CA LEU A 8 -29.27 -2.62 -11.00
C LEU A 8 -28.48 -3.85 -11.49
N PRO A 9 -27.74 -3.72 -12.59
CA PRO A 9 -26.84 -4.78 -13.06
C PRO A 9 -25.85 -5.19 -11.97
N LEU A 10 -25.59 -6.49 -11.83
CA LEU A 10 -24.71 -7.06 -10.80
C LEU A 10 -23.34 -6.36 -10.66
N PRO A 11 -22.64 -5.96 -11.76
CA PRO A 11 -21.41 -5.19 -11.66
C PRO A 11 -21.58 -3.81 -11.02
N LEU A 12 -22.71 -3.15 -11.23
CA LEU A 12 -23.01 -1.83 -10.64
C LEU A 12 -23.31 -1.96 -9.13
N VAL A 13 -24.00 -3.02 -8.73
CA VAL A 13 -24.25 -3.31 -7.30
C VAL A 13 -22.95 -3.59 -6.58
N LYS A 14 -22.03 -4.37 -7.17
CA LYS A 14 -20.71 -4.64 -6.62
C LYS A 14 -19.86 -3.36 -6.53
N ALA A 15 -19.90 -2.50 -7.54
CA ALA A 15 -19.18 -1.23 -7.52
C ALA A 15 -19.71 -0.30 -6.42
N LEU A 16 -21.04 -0.20 -6.27
CA LEU A 16 -21.66 0.61 -5.20
C LEU A 16 -21.35 0.06 -3.80
N ALA A 17 -21.36 -1.26 -3.62
CA ALA A 17 -20.97 -1.90 -2.37
C ALA A 17 -19.49 -1.60 -2.03
N PHE A 18 -18.60 -1.72 -3.02
CA PHE A 18 -17.19 -1.37 -2.87
C PHE A 18 -17.00 0.11 -2.49
N PHE A 19 -17.64 1.03 -3.20
CA PHE A 19 -17.57 2.46 -2.87
C PHE A 19 -18.14 2.76 -1.48
N ARG A 20 -19.21 2.10 -1.07
CA ARG A 20 -19.78 2.29 0.26
C ARG A 20 -18.83 1.80 1.35
N GLU A 21 -18.22 0.64 1.19
CA GLU A 21 -17.23 0.10 2.11
C GLU A 21 -16.01 1.03 2.22
N GLU A 22 -15.50 1.49 1.09
CA GLU A 22 -14.35 2.38 0.99
C GLU A 22 -14.61 3.77 1.61
N LEU A 23 -15.81 4.33 1.41
CA LEU A 23 -16.19 5.62 1.98
C LEU A 23 -16.38 5.54 3.51
N SER A 24 -16.80 4.39 4.03
CA SER A 24 -17.05 4.19 5.46
C SER A 24 -15.81 3.70 6.23
N GLU A 25 -14.71 3.36 5.55
CA GLU A 25 -13.51 2.85 6.21
C GLU A 25 -12.80 3.95 7.00
N GLU A 26 -12.75 3.79 8.32
CA GLU A 26 -12.02 4.69 9.21
C GLU A 26 -10.55 4.26 9.29
N ARG A 27 -9.65 5.17 8.92
CA ARG A 27 -8.19 4.98 9.01
C ARG A 27 -7.58 6.05 9.90
N PRO A 28 -6.60 5.71 10.74
CA PRO A 28 -5.88 6.70 11.55
C PRO A 28 -5.28 7.77 10.64
N GLY A 29 -5.54 9.05 10.95
CA GLY A 29 -5.01 10.19 10.19
C GLY A 29 -5.74 10.54 8.89
N ARG A 30 -6.80 9.83 8.49
CA ARG A 30 -7.56 10.12 7.27
C ARG A 30 -8.25 11.49 7.32
N VAL A 31 -8.93 11.80 8.42
CA VAL A 31 -9.64 13.08 8.58
C VAL A 31 -8.69 14.26 8.52
N PRO A 32 -7.61 14.34 9.32
CA PRO A 32 -6.62 15.41 9.21
C PRO A 32 -6.05 15.56 7.80
N GLN A 33 -5.68 14.47 7.14
CA GLN A 33 -5.13 14.49 5.78
C GLN A 33 -6.16 15.01 4.76
N THR A 34 -7.43 14.60 4.87
CA THR A 34 -8.53 15.11 4.03
C THR A 34 -8.70 16.62 4.20
N MET A 35 -8.70 17.12 5.44
CA MET A 35 -8.85 18.54 5.72
C MET A 35 -7.65 19.34 5.20
N GLN A 36 -6.43 18.82 5.33
CA GLN A 36 -5.23 19.44 4.77
C GLN A 36 -5.31 19.56 3.24
N LEU A 37 -5.71 18.49 2.55
CA LEU A 37 -5.91 18.50 1.10
C LEU A 37 -7.02 19.46 0.69
N TRP A 38 -8.16 19.40 1.36
CA TRP A 38 -9.31 20.25 1.06
C TRP A 38 -8.99 21.73 1.18
N VAL A 39 -8.44 22.15 2.33
CA VAL A 39 -8.02 23.53 2.56
C VAL A 39 -6.91 23.93 1.60
N GLY A 40 -5.94 23.03 1.35
CA GLY A 40 -4.87 23.25 0.39
C GLY A 40 -5.39 23.53 -1.02
N CYS A 41 -6.38 22.77 -1.48
CA CYS A 41 -7.00 22.98 -2.80
C CYS A 41 -7.66 24.36 -2.91
N LEU A 42 -8.43 24.75 -1.90
CA LEU A 42 -9.09 26.07 -1.90
C LEU A 42 -8.07 27.20 -1.89
N LEU A 43 -7.00 27.08 -1.09
CA LEU A 43 -5.93 28.07 -1.05
C LEU A 43 -5.15 28.12 -2.36
N VAL A 44 -4.88 26.97 -3.02
CA VAL A 44 -4.23 26.94 -4.33
C VAL A 44 -5.06 27.69 -5.37
N VAL A 45 -6.38 27.45 -5.42
CA VAL A 45 -7.28 28.18 -6.34
C VAL A 45 -7.24 29.68 -6.03
N LEU A 46 -7.38 30.06 -4.76
CA LEU A 46 -7.35 31.45 -4.34
C LEU A 46 -6.04 32.15 -4.72
N ILE A 47 -4.90 31.52 -4.41
CA ILE A 47 -3.57 32.08 -4.71
C ILE A 47 -3.34 32.14 -6.21
N SER A 48 -3.62 31.06 -6.94
CA SER A 48 -3.38 31.03 -8.40
C SER A 48 -4.22 32.09 -9.13
N MET A 49 -5.48 32.25 -8.76
CA MET A 49 -6.34 33.27 -9.39
C MET A 49 -5.97 34.70 -8.97
N THR A 50 -5.56 34.91 -7.72
CA THR A 50 -5.17 36.25 -7.22
C THR A 50 -3.86 36.74 -7.83
N PHE A 51 -2.88 35.84 -8.02
CA PHE A 51 -1.55 36.18 -8.54
C PHE A 51 -1.37 35.81 -10.01
N GLU A 52 -2.42 35.40 -10.67
CA GLU A 52 -2.40 35.05 -12.10
C GLU A 52 -1.36 33.97 -12.42
N ILE A 53 -1.28 32.90 -11.56
CA ILE A 53 -0.35 31.79 -11.73
C ILE A 53 -0.95 30.79 -12.72
N PRO A 54 -0.30 30.51 -13.86
CA PRO A 54 -0.80 29.53 -14.84
C PRO A 54 -0.68 28.09 -14.34
N PHE A 55 -1.28 27.13 -15.05
CA PHE A 55 -1.18 25.69 -14.76
C PHE A 55 -1.74 25.31 -13.37
N LEU A 56 -2.92 25.83 -13.02
CA LEU A 56 -3.59 25.58 -11.75
C LEU A 56 -3.79 24.09 -11.47
N ALA A 57 -4.16 23.32 -12.48
CA ALA A 57 -4.35 21.88 -12.35
C ALA A 57 -3.06 21.15 -11.93
N LEU A 58 -1.89 21.60 -12.42
CA LEU A 58 -0.60 21.05 -12.01
C LEU A 58 -0.28 21.42 -10.56
N SER A 59 -0.61 22.65 -10.12
CA SER A 59 -0.47 23.08 -8.73
C SER A 59 -1.32 22.24 -7.78
N LEU A 60 -2.56 21.91 -8.16
CA LEU A 60 -3.41 20.99 -7.40
C LEU A 60 -2.83 19.57 -7.37
N ALA A 61 -2.28 19.08 -8.48
CA ALA A 61 -1.64 17.78 -8.52
C ALA A 61 -0.46 17.70 -7.55
N VAL A 62 0.36 18.75 -7.42
CA VAL A 62 1.46 18.81 -6.44
C VAL A 62 0.95 18.59 -5.02
N LEU A 63 -0.19 19.16 -4.63
CA LEU A 63 -0.78 18.91 -3.32
C LEU A 63 -1.20 17.45 -3.12
N PHE A 64 -1.91 16.86 -4.11
CA PHE A 64 -2.42 15.49 -3.99
C PHE A 64 -1.29 14.45 -3.94
N TYR A 65 -0.20 14.67 -4.65
CA TYR A 65 0.97 13.80 -4.58
C TYR A 65 1.89 14.14 -3.41
N GLY A 66 1.83 15.36 -2.88
CA GLY A 66 2.72 15.88 -1.85
C GLY A 66 2.24 15.63 -0.43
N ILE A 67 0.95 15.87 -0.12
CA ILE A 67 0.40 15.68 1.22
C ILE A 67 0.25 14.20 1.52
N GLN A 68 0.99 13.74 2.53
CA GLN A 68 1.03 12.36 2.97
C GLN A 68 0.33 12.19 4.31
N SER A 69 0.17 10.94 4.77
CA SER A 69 -0.52 10.61 6.03
C SER A 69 0.15 11.19 7.30
N ASN A 70 1.41 11.61 7.21
CA ASN A 70 2.12 12.22 8.33
C ASN A 70 3.02 13.39 7.89
N ALA A 71 3.30 14.28 8.85
CA ALA A 71 4.04 15.52 8.62
C ALA A 71 5.49 15.30 8.16
N PHE A 72 6.16 14.28 8.71
CA PHE A 72 7.55 13.97 8.34
C PHE A 72 7.64 13.55 6.87
N TYR A 73 6.78 12.62 6.45
CA TYR A 73 6.81 12.12 5.08
C TYR A 73 6.41 13.21 4.07
N THR A 74 5.47 14.09 4.44
CA THR A 74 5.13 15.28 3.63
C THR A 74 6.33 16.22 3.46
N LYS A 75 7.08 16.53 4.52
CA LYS A 75 8.31 17.34 4.43
C LYS A 75 9.39 16.68 3.57
N PHE A 76 9.54 15.35 3.69
CA PHE A 76 10.48 14.59 2.85
C PHE A 76 10.09 14.66 1.37
N VAL A 77 8.81 14.46 1.04
CA VAL A 77 8.29 14.57 -0.33
C VAL A 77 8.43 16.02 -0.84
N ALA A 78 8.25 17.03 0.02
CA ALA A 78 8.47 18.42 -0.35
C ALA A 78 9.92 18.68 -0.81
N ILE A 79 10.91 18.14 -0.10
CA ILE A 79 12.32 18.23 -0.51
C ILE A 79 12.52 17.54 -1.87
N LEU A 80 11.91 16.38 -2.08
CA LEU A 80 11.98 15.68 -3.36
C LEU A 80 11.36 16.49 -4.50
N PHE A 81 10.24 17.19 -4.26
CA PHE A 81 9.62 18.07 -5.27
C PHE A 81 10.49 19.28 -5.60
N VAL A 82 11.14 19.90 -4.61
CA VAL A 82 12.10 20.98 -4.88
C VAL A 82 13.25 20.50 -5.78
N VAL A 83 13.82 19.34 -5.46
CA VAL A 83 14.89 18.74 -6.28
C VAL A 83 14.37 18.37 -7.67
N ALA A 84 13.17 17.77 -7.77
CA ALA A 84 12.55 17.42 -9.04
C ALA A 84 12.33 18.66 -9.90
N THR A 85 11.74 19.73 -9.36
CA THR A 85 11.49 20.98 -10.07
C THR A 85 12.80 21.59 -10.62
N ALA A 86 13.87 21.58 -9.82
CA ALA A 86 15.19 22.07 -10.29
C ALA A 86 15.73 21.22 -11.46
N MET A 87 15.60 19.90 -11.39
CA MET A 87 16.02 18.98 -12.46
C MET A 87 15.16 19.12 -13.72
N GLU A 88 13.84 19.25 -13.55
CA GLU A 88 12.86 19.43 -14.61
C GLU A 88 13.17 20.67 -15.45
N ILE A 89 13.25 21.81 -14.78
CA ILE A 89 13.48 23.08 -15.44
C ILE A 89 14.88 23.12 -16.06
N GLY A 90 15.89 22.59 -15.36
CA GLY A 90 17.24 22.45 -15.90
C GLY A 90 17.27 21.61 -17.17
N SER A 91 16.53 20.50 -17.23
CA SER A 91 16.43 19.65 -18.41
C SER A 91 15.74 20.38 -19.58
N LEU A 92 14.64 21.10 -19.31
CA LEU A 92 13.93 21.87 -20.35
C LEU A 92 14.80 22.99 -20.92
N PHE A 93 15.50 23.76 -20.10
CA PHE A 93 16.41 24.79 -20.57
C PHE A 93 17.57 24.24 -21.40
N LEU A 94 18.13 23.09 -21.02
CA LEU A 94 19.16 22.42 -21.83
C LEU A 94 18.60 22.01 -23.18
N ILE A 95 17.40 21.43 -23.24
CA ILE A 95 16.73 21.03 -24.46
C ILE A 95 16.51 22.28 -25.34
N TYR A 96 15.91 23.33 -24.81
CA TYR A 96 15.58 24.53 -25.60
C TYR A 96 16.81 25.29 -26.05
N LYS A 97 17.81 25.46 -25.20
CA LYS A 97 19.07 26.17 -25.56
C LYS A 97 19.75 25.55 -26.76
N TRP A 98 19.71 24.21 -26.88
CA TRP A 98 20.52 23.52 -27.91
C TRP A 98 19.69 23.04 -29.10
N SER A 99 18.38 22.92 -28.97
CA SER A 99 17.54 22.29 -29.99
C SER A 99 16.23 23.03 -30.30
N TYR A 100 16.03 24.27 -29.81
CA TYR A 100 14.75 24.98 -29.98
C TYR A 100 14.34 25.10 -31.46
N SER A 101 15.26 25.55 -32.32
CA SER A 101 15.02 25.73 -33.76
C SER A 101 14.98 24.43 -34.57
N TYR A 102 15.26 23.28 -33.92
CA TYR A 102 15.32 21.98 -34.58
C TYR A 102 14.35 21.00 -33.95
N PRO A 103 13.06 20.98 -34.33
CA PRO A 103 12.02 20.19 -33.66
C PRO A 103 12.36 18.70 -33.55
N LEU A 104 12.96 18.11 -34.61
CA LEU A 104 13.36 16.70 -34.59
C LEU A 104 14.47 16.42 -33.55
N VAL A 105 15.48 17.29 -33.50
CA VAL A 105 16.58 17.14 -32.50
C VAL A 105 16.03 17.31 -31.10
N ARG A 106 15.14 18.27 -30.86
CA ARG A 106 14.47 18.52 -29.59
C ARG A 106 13.71 17.29 -29.14
N LEU A 107 12.95 16.66 -30.03
CA LEU A 107 12.18 15.44 -29.72
C LEU A 107 13.10 14.25 -29.38
N ILE A 108 14.20 14.08 -30.15
CA ILE A 108 15.18 13.01 -29.85
C ILE A 108 15.81 13.21 -28.48
N VAL A 109 16.25 14.42 -28.13
CA VAL A 109 16.87 14.73 -26.86
C VAL A 109 15.86 14.49 -25.69
N ALA A 110 14.63 14.97 -25.85
CA ALA A 110 13.56 14.73 -24.87
C ALA A 110 13.27 13.23 -24.72
N GLY A 111 13.27 12.47 -25.82
CA GLY A 111 13.11 11.03 -25.80
C GLY A 111 14.23 10.29 -25.05
N VAL A 112 15.49 10.74 -25.21
CA VAL A 112 16.63 10.18 -24.47
C VAL A 112 16.51 10.48 -22.97
N ILE A 113 16.10 11.71 -22.61
CA ILE A 113 15.86 12.08 -21.19
C ILE A 113 14.72 11.24 -20.63
N LEU A 114 13.60 11.11 -21.35
CA LEU A 114 12.48 10.27 -20.94
C LEU A 114 12.92 8.83 -20.71
N LEU A 115 13.68 8.24 -21.63
CA LEU A 115 14.20 6.88 -21.52
C LEU A 115 15.04 6.71 -20.26
N GLY A 116 15.98 7.63 -20.02
CA GLY A 116 16.83 7.63 -18.82
C GLY A 116 16.02 7.79 -17.53
N CYS A 117 15.07 8.72 -17.50
CA CYS A 117 14.21 8.94 -16.35
C CYS A 117 13.30 7.74 -16.04
N MET A 118 12.70 7.11 -17.06
CA MET A 118 11.85 5.94 -16.85
C MET A 118 12.66 4.71 -16.43
N PHE A 119 13.92 4.57 -16.90
CA PHE A 119 14.84 3.56 -16.40
C PHE A 119 15.16 3.81 -14.91
N MET A 120 15.55 5.03 -14.55
CA MET A 120 15.90 5.40 -13.19
C MET A 120 14.69 5.38 -12.25
N MET A 121 13.49 5.69 -12.73
CA MET A 121 12.25 5.57 -11.96
C MET A 121 12.07 4.17 -11.37
N ARG A 122 12.41 3.14 -12.15
CA ARG A 122 12.28 1.74 -11.71
C ARG A 122 13.52 1.25 -10.95
N ALA A 123 14.71 1.70 -11.32
CA ALA A 123 15.99 1.19 -10.81
C ALA A 123 16.45 1.88 -9.51
N HIS A 124 16.04 3.13 -9.27
CA HIS A 124 16.54 3.94 -8.16
C HIS A 124 15.48 4.17 -7.08
N ARG A 125 15.88 4.27 -5.81
CA ARG A 125 14.96 4.51 -4.67
C ARG A 125 14.21 5.84 -4.74
N LEU A 126 14.81 6.86 -5.37
CA LEU A 126 14.17 8.16 -5.60
C LEU A 126 13.41 8.19 -6.93
N GLY A 127 12.76 7.10 -7.31
CA GLY A 127 12.04 6.96 -8.57
C GLY A 127 11.01 8.07 -8.83
N LEU A 128 10.40 8.60 -7.77
CA LEU A 128 9.42 9.70 -7.86
C LEU A 128 10.02 10.96 -8.49
N VAL A 129 11.26 11.31 -8.18
CA VAL A 129 11.96 12.48 -8.77
C VAL A 129 12.11 12.28 -10.29
N PHE A 130 12.59 11.12 -10.70
CA PHE A 130 12.77 10.82 -12.13
C PHE A 130 11.43 10.75 -12.89
N PHE A 131 10.38 10.28 -12.22
CA PHE A 131 9.03 10.30 -12.78
C PHE A 131 8.54 11.73 -13.04
N ALA A 132 8.75 12.64 -12.11
CA ALA A 132 8.37 14.04 -12.27
C ALA A 132 9.16 14.71 -13.41
N VAL A 133 10.49 14.50 -13.47
CA VAL A 133 11.33 14.97 -14.58
C VAL A 133 10.85 14.41 -15.94
N ALA A 134 10.45 13.14 -16.00
CA ALA A 134 9.93 12.53 -17.22
C ALA A 134 8.66 13.23 -17.71
N ILE A 135 7.71 13.50 -16.81
CA ILE A 135 6.45 14.18 -17.12
C ILE A 135 6.72 15.58 -17.70
N VAL A 136 7.47 16.40 -16.98
CA VAL A 136 7.68 17.80 -17.36
C VAL A 136 8.54 17.91 -18.62
N SER A 137 9.56 17.05 -18.77
CA SER A 137 10.41 17.05 -19.98
C SER A 137 9.60 16.77 -21.26
N ILE A 138 8.62 15.89 -21.21
CA ILE A 138 7.75 15.58 -22.35
C ILE A 138 6.65 16.63 -22.52
N TYR A 139 6.02 17.06 -21.42
CA TYR A 139 4.99 18.10 -21.47
C TYR A 139 5.53 19.41 -22.05
N GLY A 140 6.73 19.80 -21.65
CA GLY A 140 7.39 20.99 -22.19
C GLY A 140 7.63 20.95 -23.70
N GLN A 141 7.62 19.77 -24.35
CA GLN A 141 7.76 19.69 -25.81
C GLN A 141 6.49 20.16 -26.55
N SER A 142 5.33 20.23 -25.89
CA SER A 142 4.11 20.79 -26.48
C SER A 142 4.16 22.32 -26.58
N PHE A 143 4.87 23.00 -25.66
CA PHE A 143 4.90 24.48 -25.62
C PHE A 143 5.36 25.14 -26.92
N PRO A 144 6.48 24.74 -27.58
CA PRO A 144 6.90 25.34 -28.81
C PRO A 144 6.02 25.04 -30.04
N GLY A 145 5.10 24.08 -29.94
CA GLY A 145 4.10 23.81 -30.97
C GLY A 145 2.84 24.66 -30.82
N MET A 146 2.50 25.00 -29.55
CA MET A 146 1.31 25.79 -29.23
C MET A 146 1.54 27.31 -29.30
N LEU A 147 2.78 27.76 -29.28
CA LEU A 147 3.16 29.17 -29.11
C LEU A 147 4.17 29.60 -30.13
N ASP A 148 3.84 30.63 -30.90
CA ASP A 148 4.68 31.16 -31.99
C ASP A 148 5.92 31.90 -31.48
N TYR A 149 5.92 32.38 -30.25
CA TYR A 149 6.96 33.23 -29.71
C TYR A 149 7.87 32.52 -28.71
N PRO A 150 9.18 32.36 -28.98
CA PRO A 150 10.14 31.72 -28.09
C PRO A 150 10.19 32.32 -26.67
N GLU A 151 10.02 33.64 -26.56
CA GLU A 151 10.02 34.36 -25.29
C GLU A 151 8.87 33.87 -24.37
N VAL A 152 7.69 33.67 -24.92
CA VAL A 152 6.51 33.17 -24.18
C VAL A 152 6.78 31.75 -23.69
N VAL A 153 7.39 30.90 -24.49
CA VAL A 153 7.77 29.53 -24.09
C VAL A 153 8.74 29.54 -22.91
N VAL A 154 9.75 30.43 -22.96
CA VAL A 154 10.71 30.60 -21.83
C VAL A 154 9.98 31.09 -20.57
N ARG A 155 9.09 32.08 -20.68
CA ARG A 155 8.32 32.61 -19.56
C ARG A 155 7.42 31.53 -18.94
N LEU A 156 6.72 30.72 -19.75
CA LEU A 156 5.92 29.60 -19.25
C LEU A 156 6.77 28.55 -18.56
N THR A 157 7.95 28.25 -19.11
CA THR A 157 8.90 27.34 -18.46
C THR A 157 9.35 27.87 -17.11
N LEU A 158 9.59 29.19 -16.97
CA LEU A 158 9.89 29.80 -15.68
C LEU A 158 8.70 29.76 -14.70
N TRP A 159 7.47 29.93 -15.21
CA TRP A 159 6.26 29.74 -14.40
C TRP A 159 6.15 28.31 -13.82
N CYS A 160 6.65 27.29 -14.51
CA CYS A 160 6.67 25.93 -13.95
C CYS A 160 7.48 25.84 -12.64
N ILE A 161 8.50 26.71 -12.44
CA ILE A 161 9.21 26.82 -11.14
C ILE A 161 8.24 27.25 -10.05
N VAL A 162 7.46 28.29 -10.30
CA VAL A 162 6.47 28.81 -9.33
C VAL A 162 5.43 27.74 -9.05
N VAL A 163 4.87 27.13 -10.09
CA VAL A 163 3.85 26.08 -10.04
C VAL A 163 4.31 24.84 -9.23
N GLY A 164 5.59 24.49 -9.29
CA GLY A 164 6.16 23.41 -8.48
C GLY A 164 6.45 23.83 -7.04
N LEU A 165 6.92 25.06 -6.82
CA LEU A 165 7.42 25.47 -5.51
C LEU A 165 6.36 26.04 -4.58
N TYR A 166 5.42 26.91 -5.06
CA TYR A 166 4.46 27.53 -4.13
C TYR A 166 3.47 26.52 -3.51
N PRO A 167 2.92 25.52 -4.25
CA PRO A 167 2.08 24.51 -3.62
C PRO A 167 2.89 23.62 -2.66
N THR A 168 4.16 23.37 -3.00
CA THR A 168 5.08 22.62 -2.13
C THR A 168 5.32 23.36 -0.82
N LEU A 169 5.54 24.67 -0.84
CA LEU A 169 5.65 25.50 0.36
C LEU A 169 4.33 25.55 1.13
N LEU A 170 3.22 25.71 0.42
CA LEU A 170 1.88 25.76 0.99
C LEU A 170 1.53 24.47 1.71
N MET A 171 1.81 23.29 1.12
CA MET A 171 1.55 22.01 1.78
C MET A 171 2.36 21.82 3.06
N VAL A 172 3.64 22.25 3.08
CA VAL A 172 4.46 22.22 4.30
C VAL A 172 3.88 23.14 5.36
N LEU A 173 3.45 24.35 4.96
CA LEU A 173 2.84 25.32 5.86
C LEU A 173 1.55 24.78 6.48
N ILE A 174 0.67 24.20 5.67
CA ILE A 174 -0.60 23.61 6.13
C ILE A 174 -0.33 22.46 7.11
N VAL A 175 0.57 21.55 6.77
CA VAL A 175 0.87 20.37 7.60
C VAL A 175 1.57 20.76 8.92
N VAL A 176 2.34 21.87 8.94
CA VAL A 176 3.00 22.33 10.16
C VAL A 176 2.07 23.14 11.04
N LEU A 177 1.26 24.04 10.46
CA LEU A 177 0.41 24.97 11.20
C LEU A 177 -1.00 24.44 11.47
N TRP A 178 -1.52 23.61 10.56
CA TRP A 178 -2.91 23.17 10.60
C TRP A 178 -2.95 21.64 10.66
N PHE A 179 -3.39 21.10 11.80
CA PHE A 179 -3.45 19.66 12.05
C PHE A 179 -2.10 18.93 11.92
N PRO A 180 -1.08 19.25 12.74
CA PRO A 180 0.18 18.54 12.68
C PRO A 180 -0.03 17.07 13.08
N ALA A 181 -0.15 16.21 12.08
CA ALA A 181 -0.24 14.77 12.27
C ALA A 181 1.16 14.20 12.48
N ARG A 182 1.66 14.25 13.73
CA ARG A 182 2.95 13.65 14.08
C ARG A 182 2.84 12.14 14.02
N ALA A 183 3.83 11.49 13.41
CA ALA A 183 3.84 10.03 13.31
C ALA A 183 3.81 9.35 14.70
N ALA A 184 4.50 9.93 15.68
CA ALA A 184 4.53 9.44 17.05
C ALA A 184 3.16 9.49 17.74
N ASP A 185 2.39 10.59 17.55
CA ASP A 185 1.06 10.72 18.14
C ASP A 185 0.07 9.75 17.50
N GLN A 186 0.10 9.60 16.17
CA GLN A 186 -0.68 8.60 15.46
C GLN A 186 -0.34 7.16 15.92
N MET A 187 0.93 6.88 16.17
CA MET A 187 1.36 5.57 16.66
C MET A 187 0.84 5.33 18.08
N ARG A 188 0.95 6.31 18.98
CA ARG A 188 0.44 6.19 20.36
C ARG A 188 -1.07 5.94 20.34
N GLU A 189 -1.82 6.74 19.59
CA GLU A 189 -3.27 6.57 19.44
C GLU A 189 -3.62 5.18 18.89
N ALA A 190 -2.93 4.74 17.84
CA ALA A 190 -3.17 3.44 17.24
C ALA A 190 -2.81 2.28 18.18
N LEU A 191 -1.73 2.36 18.96
CA LEU A 191 -1.37 1.34 19.94
C LEU A 191 -2.38 1.31 21.11
N CYS A 192 -2.78 2.47 21.63
CA CYS A 192 -3.78 2.58 22.69
C CYS A 192 -5.12 1.99 22.26
N ALA A 193 -5.58 2.27 21.04
CA ALA A 193 -6.84 1.71 20.52
C ALA A 193 -6.81 0.17 20.45
N ARG A 194 -5.67 -0.44 20.07
CA ARG A 194 -5.52 -1.91 20.05
C ARG A 194 -5.45 -2.50 21.45
N LEU A 195 -4.83 -1.80 22.39
CA LEU A 195 -4.79 -2.24 23.78
C LEU A 195 -6.17 -2.14 24.44
N ASP A 196 -6.98 -1.13 24.11
CA ASP A 196 -8.37 -1.00 24.55
C ASP A 196 -9.24 -2.16 24.04
N ASP A 197 -9.16 -2.46 22.74
CA ASP A 197 -9.90 -3.57 22.16
C ASP A 197 -9.42 -4.91 22.76
N ALA A 198 -8.13 -5.10 22.91
CA ALA A 198 -7.55 -6.29 23.55
C ALA A 198 -8.00 -6.46 25.00
N ALA A 199 -8.02 -5.37 25.79
CA ALA A 199 -8.50 -5.40 27.17
C ALA A 199 -10.00 -5.72 27.25
N SER A 200 -10.82 -5.16 26.36
CA SER A 200 -12.27 -5.42 26.30
C SER A 200 -12.58 -6.89 26.02
N ARG A 201 -11.79 -7.55 25.16
CA ARG A 201 -11.94 -8.97 24.81
C ARG A 201 -11.62 -9.94 25.93
N LEU A 202 -10.90 -9.52 26.95
CA LEU A 202 -10.70 -10.33 28.16
C LEU A 202 -11.97 -10.49 28.99
N THR A 203 -12.92 -9.56 28.92
CA THR A 203 -14.14 -9.55 29.71
C THR A 203 -15.42 -9.78 28.94
N GLN A 204 -15.42 -9.37 27.66
CA GLN A 204 -16.60 -9.44 26.81
C GLN A 204 -16.32 -10.39 25.65
N SER A 205 -17.26 -11.31 25.40
CA SER A 205 -17.21 -12.11 24.17
C SER A 205 -17.59 -11.22 23.01
N ALA A 206 -16.59 -10.86 22.19
CA ALA A 206 -16.78 -10.15 20.93
C ALA A 206 -16.57 -11.12 19.77
N GLU A 207 -17.27 -10.91 18.67
CA GLU A 207 -17.05 -11.68 17.45
C GLU A 207 -15.60 -11.47 16.98
N PRO A 208 -14.84 -12.54 16.68
CA PRO A 208 -13.45 -12.42 16.27
C PRO A 208 -13.36 -11.68 14.94
N LEU A 209 -12.49 -10.68 14.87
CA LEU A 209 -12.20 -9.97 13.63
C LEU A 209 -11.54 -10.90 12.62
N PRO A 210 -11.77 -10.67 11.32
CA PRO A 210 -11.06 -11.39 10.26
C PRO A 210 -9.55 -11.25 10.41
N GLU A 211 -8.81 -12.35 10.35
CA GLU A 211 -7.35 -12.37 10.54
C GLU A 211 -6.61 -11.46 9.57
N LYS A 212 -7.09 -11.37 8.32
CA LYS A 212 -6.59 -10.44 7.30
C LYS A 212 -6.58 -8.99 7.78
N ARG A 213 -7.61 -8.56 8.51
CA ARG A 213 -7.69 -7.21 9.06
C ARG A 213 -6.62 -6.96 10.12
N ILE A 214 -6.43 -7.93 11.03
CA ILE A 214 -5.39 -7.86 12.07
C ILE A 214 -3.99 -7.77 11.44
N GLU A 215 -3.72 -8.55 10.40
CA GLU A 215 -2.46 -8.50 9.67
C GLU A 215 -2.22 -7.15 8.98
N GLN A 216 -3.24 -6.62 8.31
CA GLN A 216 -3.14 -5.30 7.65
C GLN A 216 -2.88 -4.19 8.66
N GLU A 217 -3.55 -4.23 9.80
CA GLU A 217 -3.33 -3.29 10.90
C GLU A 217 -1.93 -3.42 11.51
N ALA A 218 -1.42 -4.65 11.67
CA ALA A 218 -0.06 -4.90 12.13
C ALA A 218 1.00 -4.32 11.17
N LEU A 219 0.81 -4.51 9.87
CA LEU A 219 1.70 -3.95 8.85
C LEU A 219 1.63 -2.42 8.78
N ALA A 220 0.44 -1.84 8.98
CA ALA A 220 0.27 -0.39 9.06
C ALA A 220 1.06 0.20 10.25
N LEU A 221 1.01 -0.45 11.43
CA LEU A 221 1.80 -0.06 12.59
C LEU A 221 3.31 -0.16 12.33
N GLN A 222 3.77 -1.21 11.62
CA GLN A 222 5.19 -1.34 11.25
C GLN A 222 5.65 -0.23 10.29
N LYS A 223 4.85 0.10 9.29
CA LYS A 223 5.12 1.23 8.38
C LYS A 223 5.20 2.55 9.16
N LEU A 224 4.25 2.79 10.07
CA LEU A 224 4.20 3.98 10.90
C LEU A 224 5.42 4.09 11.84
N ASN A 225 5.89 2.96 12.40
CA ASN A 225 7.07 2.91 13.25
C ASN A 225 8.35 3.37 12.50
N VAL A 226 8.48 3.06 11.22
CA VAL A 226 9.60 3.55 10.40
C VAL A 226 9.57 5.08 10.31
N PHE A 227 8.39 5.69 10.19
CA PHE A 227 8.25 7.15 10.17
C PHE A 227 8.53 7.78 11.54
N CYS A 228 8.08 7.15 12.64
CA CYS A 228 8.40 7.59 13.99
C CYS A 228 9.91 7.62 14.25
N MET A 229 10.62 6.55 13.85
CA MET A 229 12.08 6.49 13.97
C MET A 229 12.79 7.57 13.14
N ALA A 230 12.21 8.02 12.05
CA ALA A 230 12.80 9.05 11.20
C ALA A 230 12.56 10.47 11.73
N ASP A 231 11.36 10.72 12.28
CA ASP A 231 10.90 12.06 12.70
C ASP A 231 11.27 12.41 14.13
N ASP A 232 11.17 11.47 15.07
CA ASP A 232 11.27 11.70 16.49
C ASP A 232 12.63 11.25 17.05
N ALA A 233 13.35 12.15 17.72
CA ALA A 233 14.67 11.87 18.31
C ALA A 233 14.57 10.93 19.53
N ASP A 234 13.55 11.11 20.38
CA ASP A 234 13.31 10.28 21.55
C ASP A 234 12.89 8.88 21.15
N TRP A 235 12.05 8.78 20.11
CA TRP A 235 11.65 7.49 19.51
C TRP A 235 12.86 6.74 18.96
N ARG A 236 13.75 7.46 18.29
CA ARG A 236 14.99 6.90 17.72
C ARG A 236 15.96 6.44 18.81
N ALA A 237 16.11 7.20 19.87
CA ALA A 237 16.98 6.85 20.99
C ALA A 237 16.52 5.53 21.64
N ARG A 238 15.21 5.31 21.77
CA ARG A 238 14.59 4.12 22.36
C ARG A 238 13.99 3.17 21.32
N SER A 239 14.56 3.16 20.12
CA SER A 239 14.00 2.45 18.96
C SER A 239 13.85 0.94 19.18
N ALA A 240 14.75 0.30 19.93
CA ALA A 240 14.66 -1.12 20.25
C ALA A 240 13.44 -1.42 21.15
N TRP A 241 13.18 -0.58 22.14
CA TRP A 241 12.01 -0.70 23.02
C TRP A 241 10.71 -0.49 22.23
N TRP A 242 10.61 0.60 21.45
CA TRP A 242 9.41 0.90 20.66
C TRP A 242 9.12 -0.18 19.62
N GLN A 243 10.15 -0.71 18.96
CA GLN A 243 9.97 -1.82 18.02
C GLN A 243 9.44 -3.08 18.72
N THR A 244 9.96 -3.39 19.91
CA THR A 244 9.49 -4.50 20.73
C THR A 244 8.07 -4.24 21.22
N CYS A 245 7.74 -3.01 21.64
CA CYS A 245 6.39 -2.61 22.06
C CYS A 245 5.37 -2.81 20.93
N VAL A 246 5.64 -2.29 19.71
CA VAL A 246 4.76 -2.47 18.55
C VAL A 246 4.51 -3.94 18.25
N THR A 247 5.55 -4.77 18.27
CA THR A 247 5.40 -6.21 18.02
C THR A 247 4.64 -6.92 19.13
N THR A 248 4.87 -6.53 20.39
CA THR A 248 4.16 -7.07 21.57
C THR A 248 2.68 -6.73 21.51
N VAL A 249 2.33 -5.45 21.29
CA VAL A 249 0.92 -5.03 21.18
C VAL A 249 0.22 -5.75 20.03
N THR A 250 0.87 -5.86 18.88
CA THR A 250 0.32 -6.60 17.73
C THR A 250 0.08 -8.07 18.05
N TYR A 251 1.00 -8.71 18.77
CA TYR A 251 0.85 -10.11 19.18
C TYR A 251 -0.25 -10.29 20.21
N LEU A 252 -0.30 -9.43 21.22
CA LEU A 252 -1.38 -9.42 22.24
C LEU A 252 -2.75 -9.28 21.57
N TYR A 253 -2.89 -8.32 20.66
CA TYR A 253 -4.12 -8.08 19.94
C TYR A 253 -4.57 -9.30 19.12
N ALA A 254 -3.65 -9.93 18.38
CA ALA A 254 -3.94 -11.14 17.61
C ALA A 254 -4.31 -12.33 18.50
N THR A 255 -3.65 -12.49 19.65
CA THR A 255 -3.92 -13.58 20.60
C THR A 255 -5.26 -13.39 21.27
N LEU A 256 -5.56 -12.17 21.75
CA LEU A 256 -6.82 -11.86 22.43
C LEU A 256 -8.02 -11.81 21.48
N ASN A 257 -7.80 -11.56 20.20
CA ASN A 257 -8.87 -11.70 19.19
C ASN A 257 -9.43 -13.12 19.08
N ARG A 258 -8.63 -14.12 19.43
CA ARG A 258 -9.02 -15.55 19.42
C ARG A 258 -9.47 -16.06 20.78
N TYR A 259 -9.32 -15.23 21.82
CA TYR A 259 -9.67 -15.60 23.19
C TYR A 259 -11.19 -15.62 23.36
N ASP A 260 -11.72 -16.77 23.78
CA ASP A 260 -13.14 -16.91 24.10
C ASP A 260 -13.40 -16.62 25.57
N ALA A 261 -13.75 -15.36 25.88
CA ALA A 261 -14.06 -14.94 27.26
C ALA A 261 -15.25 -15.71 27.85
N ALA A 262 -16.22 -16.18 27.05
CA ALA A 262 -17.38 -16.93 27.53
C ALA A 262 -17.02 -18.35 27.97
N ALA A 263 -16.13 -19.02 27.24
CA ALA A 263 -15.64 -20.34 27.56
C ALA A 263 -14.96 -20.37 28.95
N PHE A 264 -14.25 -19.30 29.30
CA PHE A 264 -13.48 -19.19 30.55
C PHE A 264 -14.15 -18.32 31.62
N ALA A 265 -15.36 -17.79 31.38
CA ALA A 265 -16.05 -16.90 32.32
C ALA A 265 -16.35 -17.55 33.67
N LYS A 266 -16.59 -18.87 33.68
CA LYS A 266 -16.93 -19.65 34.88
C LYS A 266 -15.72 -20.21 35.65
N ASN A 267 -14.53 -20.13 35.11
CA ASN A 267 -13.33 -20.67 35.73
C ASN A 267 -12.75 -19.65 36.73
N GLN A 268 -12.97 -19.90 38.02
CA GLN A 268 -12.51 -19.03 39.09
C GLN A 268 -10.97 -18.93 39.18
N ALA A 269 -10.24 -19.94 38.74
CA ALA A 269 -8.77 -19.92 38.74
C ALA A 269 -8.17 -18.92 37.74
N ILE A 270 -8.90 -18.58 36.68
CA ILE A 270 -8.45 -17.65 35.61
C ILE A 270 -8.79 -16.18 35.94
N ALA A 271 -9.75 -15.95 36.84
CA ALA A 271 -10.20 -14.60 37.17
C ALA A 271 -9.08 -13.67 37.71
N PRO A 272 -8.20 -14.09 38.65
CA PRO A 272 -7.11 -13.24 39.13
C PRO A 272 -6.07 -12.95 38.05
N LEU A 273 -5.73 -13.92 37.20
CA LEU A 273 -4.83 -13.74 36.06
C LEU A 273 -5.41 -12.69 35.06
N ARG A 274 -6.69 -12.82 34.75
CA ARG A 274 -7.37 -11.89 33.83
C ARG A 274 -7.37 -10.46 34.36
N GLN A 275 -7.69 -10.27 35.64
CA GLN A 275 -7.69 -8.96 36.28
C GLN A 275 -6.28 -8.36 36.30
N LYS A 276 -5.26 -9.17 36.57
CA LYS A 276 -3.86 -8.74 36.58
C LYS A 276 -3.37 -8.38 35.16
N LEU A 277 -3.70 -9.21 34.17
CA LEU A 277 -3.38 -8.91 32.76
C LEU A 277 -4.04 -7.61 32.26
N GLN A 278 -5.30 -7.35 32.66
CA GLN A 278 -5.97 -6.09 32.38
C GLN A 278 -5.26 -4.89 33.02
N SER A 279 -4.83 -5.02 34.28
CA SER A 279 -4.10 -3.93 34.96
C SER A 279 -2.75 -3.62 34.29
N GLU A 280 -2.04 -4.66 33.84
CA GLU A 280 -0.76 -4.49 33.12
C GLU A 280 -0.95 -3.88 31.74
N ILE A 281 -2.00 -4.29 31.01
CA ILE A 281 -2.37 -3.68 29.72
C ILE A 281 -2.73 -2.20 29.91
N ALA A 282 -3.50 -1.86 30.93
CA ALA A 282 -3.87 -0.48 31.24
C ALA A 282 -2.64 0.36 31.65
N ALA A 283 -1.70 -0.21 32.41
CA ALA A 283 -0.45 0.45 32.77
C ALA A 283 0.43 0.72 31.55
N LEU A 284 0.56 -0.25 30.64
CA LEU A 284 1.25 -0.10 29.36
C LEU A 284 0.60 0.99 28.51
N GLN A 285 -0.73 1.00 28.40
CA GLN A 285 -1.49 2.00 27.65
C GLN A 285 -1.26 3.41 28.19
N ASN A 286 -1.30 3.59 29.51
CA ASN A 286 -1.03 4.87 30.15
C ASN A 286 0.40 5.35 29.89
N ALA A 287 1.41 4.48 29.95
CA ALA A 287 2.79 4.81 29.62
C ALA A 287 2.92 5.24 28.15
N ILE A 288 2.33 4.49 27.22
CA ILE A 288 2.34 4.82 25.77
C ILE A 288 1.66 6.17 25.52
N SER A 289 0.50 6.44 26.14
CA SER A 289 -0.22 7.72 25.97
C SER A 289 0.58 8.91 26.44
N ASN A 290 1.36 8.75 27.52
CA ASN A 290 2.24 9.78 28.04
C ASN A 290 3.59 9.89 27.28
N GLY A 291 3.88 8.96 26.37
CA GLY A 291 5.16 8.91 25.66
C GLY A 291 6.33 8.36 26.50
N GLU A 292 6.00 7.64 27.57
CA GLU A 292 6.97 7.07 28.48
C GLU A 292 7.20 5.58 28.19
N THR A 293 8.33 5.07 28.62
CA THR A 293 8.61 3.64 28.59
C THR A 293 7.97 2.96 29.78
N TRP A 294 7.33 1.84 29.54
CA TRP A 294 6.66 1.08 30.58
C TRP A 294 7.61 0.07 31.23
N HIS A 295 7.61 0.06 32.54
CA HIS A 295 8.31 -0.90 33.38
C HIS A 295 7.33 -1.69 34.24
N SER A 296 7.55 -2.99 34.39
CA SER A 296 6.77 -3.86 35.26
C SER A 296 7.65 -4.91 35.90
N GLU A 297 7.50 -5.08 37.20
CA GLU A 297 8.11 -6.16 37.98
C GLU A 297 7.19 -7.40 38.06
N TRP A 298 6.14 -7.44 37.23
CA TRP A 298 5.19 -8.54 37.24
C TRP A 298 5.87 -9.89 37.05
N GLN A 299 5.65 -10.78 38.01
CA GLN A 299 6.06 -12.17 37.95
C GLN A 299 4.82 -13.05 38.02
N LEU A 300 4.76 -14.06 37.16
CA LEU A 300 3.69 -15.05 37.18
C LEU A 300 3.98 -16.08 38.29
N SER A 301 3.00 -16.30 39.18
CA SER A 301 3.06 -17.41 40.11
C SER A 301 2.89 -18.74 39.38
N ALA A 302 3.23 -19.86 40.03
CA ALA A 302 3.03 -21.19 39.44
C ALA A 302 1.54 -21.46 39.10
N GLU A 303 0.61 -20.97 39.92
CA GLU A 303 -0.83 -21.09 39.71
C GLU A 303 -1.29 -20.22 38.51
N GLU A 304 -0.81 -18.97 38.42
CA GLU A 304 -1.10 -18.08 37.32
C GLU A 304 -0.53 -18.63 35.98
N THR A 305 0.65 -19.24 36.02
CA THR A 305 1.27 -19.88 34.84
C THR A 305 0.44 -21.07 34.37
N ALA A 306 -0.07 -21.90 35.29
CA ALA A 306 -0.95 -23.01 34.96
C ALA A 306 -2.28 -22.51 34.35
N ALA A 307 -2.89 -21.49 34.97
CA ALA A 307 -4.10 -20.87 34.46
C ALA A 307 -3.89 -20.20 33.06
N ALA A 308 -2.77 -19.51 32.86
CA ALA A 308 -2.41 -18.91 31.57
C ALA A 308 -2.24 -19.96 30.46
N ARG A 309 -1.67 -21.13 30.82
CA ARG A 309 -1.53 -22.26 29.92
C ARG A 309 -2.87 -22.86 29.53
N GLU A 310 -3.76 -23.07 30.52
CA GLU A 310 -5.10 -23.62 30.29
C GLU A 310 -5.91 -22.77 29.28
N CYS A 311 -5.80 -21.43 29.36
CA CYS A 311 -6.53 -20.53 28.50
C CYS A 311 -5.73 -20.03 27.27
N GLY A 312 -4.51 -20.55 27.02
CA GLY A 312 -3.69 -20.20 25.85
C GLY A 312 -3.07 -18.78 25.89
N LEU A 313 -3.01 -18.14 27.08
CA LEU A 313 -2.48 -16.79 27.26
C LEU A 313 -1.03 -16.76 27.80
N GLU A 314 -0.41 -17.92 28.04
CA GLU A 314 0.91 -18.01 28.66
C GLU A 314 1.96 -17.15 27.94
N ASN A 315 2.02 -17.26 26.61
CA ASN A 315 2.98 -16.46 25.82
C ASN A 315 2.63 -14.97 25.80
N ALA A 316 1.36 -14.62 25.75
CA ALA A 316 0.92 -13.23 25.81
C ALA A 316 1.41 -12.58 27.11
N CYS A 317 1.25 -13.27 28.25
CA CYS A 317 1.76 -12.84 29.55
C CYS A 317 3.29 -12.76 29.57
N GLN A 318 3.97 -13.75 28.98
CA GLN A 318 5.44 -13.81 28.96
C GLN A 318 6.06 -12.69 28.11
N ILE A 319 5.50 -12.42 26.92
CA ILE A 319 5.96 -11.36 26.02
C ILE A 319 5.70 -9.98 26.64
N LEU A 320 4.55 -9.80 27.29
CA LEU A 320 4.25 -8.56 28.00
C LEU A 320 5.24 -8.34 29.16
N ARG A 321 5.50 -9.38 29.95
CA ARG A 321 6.50 -9.33 31.03
C ARG A 321 7.89 -8.95 30.51
N GLN A 322 8.33 -9.55 29.40
CA GLN A 322 9.64 -9.27 28.81
C GLN A 322 9.75 -7.81 28.33
N LEU A 323 8.68 -7.25 27.79
CA LEU A 323 8.64 -5.83 27.43
C LEU A 323 8.79 -4.96 28.68
N GLY A 324 8.09 -5.28 29.78
CA GLY A 324 8.16 -4.55 31.06
C GLY A 324 9.54 -4.61 31.75
N GLN A 325 10.30 -5.68 31.50
CA GLN A 325 11.65 -5.88 32.05
C GLN A 325 12.77 -5.41 31.11
N MET A 326 12.42 -4.98 29.90
CA MET A 326 13.40 -4.54 28.91
C MET A 326 14.00 -3.19 29.28
N ASP A 327 15.34 -3.07 29.25
CA ASP A 327 16.02 -1.79 29.38
C ASP A 327 15.71 -0.90 28.15
N PRO A 328 15.10 0.29 28.36
CA PRO A 328 14.76 1.21 27.29
C PRO A 328 15.96 1.69 26.48
N ASP A 329 17.14 1.77 27.11
CA ASP A 329 18.36 2.26 26.49
C ASP A 329 19.13 1.16 25.73
N THR A 330 18.52 -0.01 25.53
CA THR A 330 19.11 -1.10 24.73
C THR A 330 19.42 -0.59 23.30
N PRO A 331 20.69 -0.69 22.84
CA PRO A 331 21.05 -0.20 21.52
C PRO A 331 20.30 -0.97 20.41
N PRO A 332 19.82 -0.27 19.37
CA PRO A 332 19.16 -0.92 18.26
C PRO A 332 20.13 -1.84 17.50
N ALA A 333 19.60 -2.90 16.93
CA ALA A 333 20.38 -3.73 16.02
C ALA A 333 20.90 -2.90 14.82
N PRO A 334 22.15 -3.12 14.37
CA PRO A 334 22.72 -2.35 13.27
C PRO A 334 21.86 -2.49 12.01
N ALA A 335 21.25 -1.40 11.56
CA ALA A 335 20.45 -1.38 10.35
C ALA A 335 21.36 -1.34 9.13
N THR A 336 21.31 -2.36 8.29
CA THR A 336 21.97 -2.34 6.98
C THR A 336 21.22 -1.35 6.07
N LYS A 337 21.90 -0.29 5.64
CA LYS A 337 21.31 0.66 4.67
C LYS A 337 21.08 -0.07 3.35
N PRO A 338 19.83 -0.15 2.87
CA PRO A 338 19.57 -0.78 1.58
C PRO A 338 20.24 0.05 0.46
N PRO A 339 20.72 -0.59 -0.62
CA PRO A 339 21.43 0.08 -1.71
C PRO A 339 20.52 1.13 -2.37
N SER A 340 21.10 2.22 -2.91
CA SER A 340 20.37 3.29 -3.60
C SER A 340 19.77 2.85 -4.93
N MET A 341 20.43 1.90 -5.60
CA MET A 341 19.98 1.27 -6.85
C MET A 341 19.65 -0.20 -6.62
N ALA A 342 18.70 -0.73 -7.40
CA ALA A 342 18.42 -2.16 -7.43
C ALA A 342 19.70 -2.93 -7.84
N PRO A 343 20.08 -4.01 -7.12
CA PRO A 343 21.33 -4.73 -7.40
C PRO A 343 21.41 -5.32 -8.83
N ASP A 344 20.26 -5.61 -9.43
CA ASP A 344 20.09 -6.18 -10.76
C ASP A 344 19.79 -5.14 -11.86
N ALA A 345 19.87 -3.84 -11.56
CA ALA A 345 19.44 -2.76 -12.45
C ALA A 345 20.05 -2.83 -13.85
N PHE A 346 21.33 -3.21 -13.96
CA PHE A 346 22.05 -3.27 -15.24
C PHE A 346 22.10 -4.69 -15.84
N THR A 347 21.72 -5.72 -15.12
CA THR A 347 21.73 -7.11 -15.59
C THR A 347 20.34 -7.59 -16.04
N ASN A 348 19.29 -7.02 -15.47
CA ASN A 348 17.91 -7.39 -15.76
C ASN A 348 17.35 -6.54 -16.91
N PRO A 349 17.06 -7.13 -18.09
CA PRO A 349 16.58 -6.39 -19.26
C PRO A 349 15.21 -5.75 -19.08
N ASN A 350 14.47 -6.11 -18.04
CA ASN A 350 13.13 -5.61 -17.82
C ASN A 350 13.11 -4.11 -17.49
N TYR A 351 14.18 -3.56 -16.91
CA TYR A 351 14.29 -2.12 -16.64
C TYR A 351 14.30 -1.31 -17.94
N ILE A 352 15.15 -1.69 -18.89
CA ILE A 352 15.24 -1.00 -20.16
C ILE A 352 14.01 -1.25 -21.05
N ARG A 353 13.43 -2.45 -21.05
CA ARG A 353 12.20 -2.77 -21.78
C ARG A 353 11.03 -1.92 -21.30
N TYR A 354 10.91 -1.72 -19.99
CA TYR A 354 9.92 -0.85 -19.39
C TYR A 354 10.06 0.60 -19.88
N ALA A 355 11.27 1.16 -19.85
CA ALA A 355 11.55 2.51 -20.31
C ALA A 355 11.29 2.67 -21.82
N LEU A 356 11.68 1.68 -22.64
CA LEU A 356 11.43 1.68 -24.09
C LEU A 356 9.93 1.59 -24.43
N LYS A 357 9.15 0.78 -23.71
CA LYS A 357 7.69 0.70 -23.90
C LYS A 357 7.02 2.04 -23.65
N THR A 358 7.41 2.70 -22.56
CA THR A 358 6.84 4.01 -22.20
C THR A 358 7.24 5.08 -23.22
N LEU A 359 8.50 5.10 -23.65
CA LEU A 359 8.97 6.01 -24.70
C LEU A 359 8.18 5.78 -25.99
N LEU A 360 8.01 4.53 -26.43
CA LEU A 360 7.27 4.20 -27.64
C LEU A 360 5.81 4.66 -27.54
N ALA A 361 5.15 4.46 -26.39
CA ALA A 361 3.78 4.93 -26.16
C ALA A 361 3.67 6.45 -26.31
N CYS A 362 4.59 7.17 -25.69
CA CYS A 362 4.63 8.64 -25.79
C CYS A 362 4.89 9.11 -27.23
N MET A 363 5.81 8.45 -27.97
CA MET A 363 6.11 8.82 -29.35
C MET A 363 4.93 8.55 -30.29
N ILE A 364 4.23 7.44 -30.12
CA ILE A 364 3.00 7.15 -30.90
C ILE A 364 1.94 8.23 -30.64
N CYS A 365 1.71 8.59 -29.38
CA CYS A 365 0.77 9.65 -29.03
C CYS A 365 1.20 11.00 -29.62
N TYR A 366 2.50 11.34 -29.55
CA TYR A 366 3.04 12.56 -30.12
C TYR A 366 2.81 12.64 -31.64
N VAL A 367 3.20 11.60 -32.36
CA VAL A 367 3.02 11.54 -33.83
C VAL A 367 1.54 11.59 -34.19
N PHE A 368 0.69 10.93 -33.41
CA PHE A 368 -0.75 10.91 -33.66
C PHE A 368 -1.35 12.31 -33.52
N TYR A 369 -1.23 12.99 -32.37
CA TYR A 369 -1.89 14.27 -32.17
C TYR A 369 -1.31 15.37 -33.06
N SER A 370 0.02 15.35 -33.29
CA SER A 370 0.67 16.28 -34.20
C SER A 370 0.29 16.03 -35.68
N GLY A 371 0.13 14.76 -36.09
CA GLY A 371 -0.24 14.41 -37.45
C GLY A 371 -1.71 14.70 -37.81
N VAL A 372 -2.60 14.70 -36.78
CA VAL A 372 -4.02 15.05 -36.95
C VAL A 372 -4.26 16.56 -36.75
N ASP A 373 -3.24 17.31 -36.33
CA ASP A 373 -3.32 18.73 -35.98
C ASP A 373 -4.34 19.02 -34.90
N TRP A 374 -4.39 18.12 -33.84
CA TRP A 374 -5.31 18.21 -32.72
C TRP A 374 -4.57 18.43 -31.42
N GLU A 375 -4.12 19.65 -31.18
CA GLU A 375 -3.28 20.00 -30.03
C GLU A 375 -3.97 19.83 -28.70
N GLY A 376 -5.30 19.95 -28.61
CA GLY A 376 -6.08 19.80 -27.40
C GLY A 376 -5.92 18.43 -26.70
N ILE A 377 -5.52 17.38 -27.44
CA ILE A 377 -5.35 16.01 -26.89
C ILE A 377 -3.92 15.68 -26.46
N HIS A 378 -2.98 16.65 -26.39
CA HIS A 378 -1.59 16.42 -25.97
C HIS A 378 -1.44 15.70 -24.62
N THR A 379 -2.47 15.74 -23.77
CA THR A 379 -2.54 14.97 -22.51
C THR A 379 -2.44 13.45 -22.68
N CYS A 380 -2.57 12.93 -23.92
CA CYS A 380 -2.36 11.50 -24.21
C CYS A 380 -0.93 11.06 -23.89
N MET A 381 0.10 11.90 -24.17
CA MET A 381 1.50 11.60 -23.82
C MET A 381 1.69 11.49 -22.31
N LEU A 382 1.15 12.46 -21.56
CA LEU A 382 1.21 12.44 -20.09
C LEU A 382 0.54 11.19 -19.53
N THR A 383 -0.59 10.80 -20.10
CA THR A 383 -1.30 9.60 -19.69
C THR A 383 -0.44 8.36 -19.86
N CYS A 384 0.33 8.23 -20.95
CA CYS A 384 1.23 7.10 -21.16
C CYS A 384 2.29 6.98 -20.06
N ILE A 385 2.87 8.10 -19.61
CA ILE A 385 3.85 8.10 -18.51
C ILE A 385 3.17 7.77 -17.17
N ILE A 386 2.01 8.37 -16.89
CA ILE A 386 1.33 8.24 -15.62
C ILE A 386 0.82 6.80 -15.40
N VAL A 387 0.29 6.13 -16.43
CA VAL A 387 -0.21 4.75 -16.31
C VAL A 387 0.90 3.70 -16.43
N ALA A 388 2.11 4.12 -16.78
CA ALA A 388 3.24 3.21 -16.85
C ALA A 388 3.56 2.63 -15.48
N ASN A 389 3.37 1.33 -15.35
CA ASN A 389 3.81 0.55 -14.21
C ASN A 389 4.64 -0.64 -14.70
N PRO A 390 5.55 -1.16 -13.86
CA PRO A 390 6.42 -2.27 -14.26
C PRO A 390 5.64 -3.50 -14.73
N ASN A 391 4.56 -3.85 -14.03
CA ASN A 391 3.81 -5.07 -14.24
C ASN A 391 2.49 -4.81 -14.98
N LEU A 392 2.05 -5.79 -15.75
CA LEU A 392 0.85 -5.68 -16.55
C LEU A 392 -0.41 -5.47 -15.70
N GLY A 393 -0.58 -6.27 -14.64
CA GLY A 393 -1.73 -6.17 -13.74
C GLY A 393 -1.83 -4.81 -13.04
N SER A 394 -0.72 -4.29 -12.54
CA SER A 394 -0.65 -2.95 -11.91
C SER A 394 -0.91 -1.82 -12.92
N SER A 395 -0.47 -1.98 -14.17
CA SER A 395 -0.76 -1.03 -15.26
C SER A 395 -2.26 -1.01 -15.58
N TYR A 396 -2.90 -2.16 -15.71
CA TYR A 396 -4.35 -2.24 -15.96
C TYR A 396 -5.16 -1.67 -14.79
N GLN A 397 -4.80 -1.97 -13.56
CA GLN A 397 -5.43 -1.37 -12.39
C GLN A 397 -5.35 0.16 -12.44
N LYS A 398 -4.15 0.70 -12.68
CA LYS A 398 -3.94 2.15 -12.74
C LYS A 398 -4.67 2.80 -13.92
N MET A 399 -4.73 2.13 -15.08
CA MET A 399 -5.52 2.57 -16.24
C MET A 399 -7.01 2.65 -15.92
N THR A 400 -7.56 1.62 -15.24
CA THR A 400 -8.98 1.58 -14.83
C THR A 400 -9.30 2.71 -13.85
N LEU A 401 -8.45 2.89 -12.83
CA LEU A 401 -8.63 3.97 -11.85
C LEU A 401 -8.50 5.35 -12.49
N ARG A 402 -7.56 5.52 -13.44
CA ARG A 402 -7.40 6.76 -14.20
C ARG A 402 -8.63 7.06 -15.06
N PHE A 403 -9.14 6.05 -15.76
CA PHE A 403 -10.37 6.18 -16.54
C PHE A 403 -11.54 6.58 -15.65
N GLY A 404 -11.76 5.87 -14.53
CA GLY A 404 -12.85 6.17 -13.59
C GLY A 404 -12.76 7.58 -13.01
N GLY A 405 -11.58 7.97 -12.52
CA GLY A 405 -11.36 9.32 -11.98
C GLY A 405 -11.51 10.41 -13.02
N ALA A 406 -10.95 10.21 -14.22
CA ALA A 406 -11.09 11.16 -15.33
C ALA A 406 -12.53 11.29 -15.80
N PHE A 407 -13.28 10.19 -15.90
CA PHE A 407 -14.69 10.20 -16.26
C PHE A 407 -15.52 10.97 -15.23
N CYS A 408 -15.35 10.68 -13.94
CA CYS A 408 -16.04 11.42 -12.88
C CYS A 408 -15.67 12.91 -12.89
N GLY A 409 -14.39 13.24 -13.06
CA GLY A 409 -13.91 14.63 -13.15
C GLY A 409 -14.50 15.37 -14.36
N ALA A 410 -14.52 14.74 -15.53
CA ALA A 410 -15.07 15.33 -16.76
C ALA A 410 -16.59 15.54 -16.66
N VAL A 411 -17.33 14.58 -16.09
CA VAL A 411 -18.79 14.74 -15.88
C VAL A 411 -19.08 15.89 -14.90
N LEU A 412 -18.33 15.97 -13.80
CA LEU A 412 -18.46 17.08 -12.85
C LEU A 412 -18.10 18.41 -13.50
N ALA A 413 -17.03 18.46 -14.28
CA ALA A 413 -16.64 19.64 -15.05
C ALA A 413 -17.76 20.09 -16.01
N LEU A 414 -18.33 19.15 -16.77
CA LEU A 414 -19.42 19.44 -17.72
C LEU A 414 -20.64 20.00 -17.00
N LEU A 415 -21.08 19.35 -15.91
CA LEU A 415 -22.24 19.80 -15.13
C LEU A 415 -21.98 21.20 -14.55
N MET A 416 -20.79 21.42 -14.02
CA MET A 416 -20.40 22.69 -13.44
C MET A 416 -20.34 23.81 -14.49
N THR A 417 -19.73 23.56 -15.64
CA THR A 417 -19.60 24.54 -16.73
C THR A 417 -20.96 24.93 -17.30
N ILE A 418 -21.89 23.98 -17.43
CA ILE A 418 -23.19 24.25 -18.04
C ILE A 418 -24.14 24.91 -17.04
N PHE A 419 -24.22 24.42 -15.81
CA PHE A 419 -25.33 24.80 -14.90
C PHE A 419 -24.92 25.79 -13.81
N VAL A 420 -23.62 25.87 -13.47
CA VAL A 420 -23.15 26.63 -12.30
C VAL A 420 -22.27 27.81 -12.68
N MET A 421 -21.25 27.60 -13.52
CA MET A 421 -20.28 28.64 -13.89
C MET A 421 -20.93 29.93 -14.47
N PRO A 422 -22.01 29.86 -15.30
CA PRO A 422 -22.63 31.07 -15.84
C PRO A 422 -23.25 31.99 -14.79
N TRP A 423 -23.43 31.50 -13.56
CA TRP A 423 -24.08 32.24 -12.45
C TRP A 423 -23.09 32.77 -11.42
N LEU A 424 -21.76 32.52 -11.62
CA LEU A 424 -20.73 32.93 -10.70
C LEU A 424 -20.12 34.27 -11.10
N ASP A 425 -20.24 35.26 -10.23
CA ASP A 425 -19.73 36.63 -10.48
C ASP A 425 -18.46 36.94 -9.70
N ASN A 426 -18.11 36.13 -8.69
CA ASN A 426 -16.96 36.44 -7.85
C ASN A 426 -16.24 35.16 -7.34
N ILE A 427 -14.99 35.34 -6.86
CA ILE A 427 -14.12 34.25 -6.40
C ILE A 427 -14.69 33.52 -5.16
N VAL A 428 -15.46 34.21 -4.32
CA VAL A 428 -16.02 33.59 -3.11
C VAL A 428 -17.08 32.57 -3.49
N GLU A 429 -17.97 32.91 -4.43
CA GLU A 429 -18.96 31.98 -4.97
C GLU A 429 -18.31 30.79 -5.64
N LEU A 430 -17.26 31.03 -6.44
CA LEU A 430 -16.48 29.97 -7.06
C LEU A 430 -15.91 29.03 -5.99
N LEU A 431 -15.23 29.55 -4.96
CA LEU A 431 -14.66 28.72 -3.88
C LEU A 431 -15.75 27.94 -3.11
N LEU A 432 -16.91 28.54 -2.85
CA LEU A 432 -18.03 27.84 -2.18
C LEU A 432 -18.55 26.65 -3.01
N VAL A 433 -18.59 26.80 -4.34
CA VAL A 433 -19.04 25.73 -5.24
C VAL A 433 -17.94 24.66 -5.43
N LEU A 434 -16.67 25.04 -5.45
CA LEU A 434 -15.55 24.10 -5.53
C LEU A 434 -15.33 23.31 -4.22
N ALA A 435 -15.67 23.89 -3.08
CA ALA A 435 -15.43 23.29 -1.77
C ALA A 435 -15.99 21.87 -1.63
N PRO A 436 -17.25 21.56 -1.96
CA PRO A 436 -17.79 20.20 -1.86
C PRO A 436 -17.12 19.23 -2.86
N VAL A 437 -16.76 19.68 -4.07
CA VAL A 437 -16.05 18.85 -5.06
C VAL A 437 -14.69 18.44 -4.54
N PHE A 438 -13.91 19.40 -4.04
CA PHE A 438 -12.59 19.11 -3.47
C PHE A 438 -12.66 18.30 -2.19
N LEU A 439 -13.71 18.47 -1.35
CA LEU A 439 -13.88 17.66 -0.15
C LEU A 439 -14.13 16.19 -0.49
N ILE A 440 -15.04 15.91 -1.42
CA ILE A 440 -15.34 14.53 -1.86
C ILE A 440 -14.11 13.90 -2.49
N ALA A 441 -13.42 14.60 -3.37
CA ALA A 441 -12.23 14.11 -4.01
C ALA A 441 -11.08 13.86 -3.04
N SER A 442 -10.88 14.76 -2.07
CA SER A 442 -9.88 14.59 -1.01
C SER A 442 -10.20 13.40 -0.11
N TRP A 443 -11.49 13.18 0.23
CA TRP A 443 -11.91 12.02 1.00
C TRP A 443 -11.64 10.70 0.27
N ILE A 444 -11.89 10.64 -1.05
CA ILE A 444 -11.57 9.47 -1.87
C ILE A 444 -10.07 9.29 -1.98
N ALA A 445 -9.30 10.37 -2.18
CA ALA A 445 -7.85 10.33 -2.33
C ALA A 445 -7.10 9.89 -1.06
N THR A 446 -7.67 10.12 0.11
CA THR A 446 -7.13 9.66 1.41
C THR A 446 -7.64 8.28 1.82
N GLY A 447 -8.43 7.62 0.98
CA GLY A 447 -8.92 6.26 1.15
C GLY A 447 -7.85 5.18 0.95
N SER A 448 -8.28 3.98 0.56
CA SER A 448 -7.37 2.85 0.33
C SER A 448 -6.46 3.07 -0.88
N GLU A 449 -5.33 2.37 -0.90
CA GLU A 449 -4.45 2.33 -2.09
C GLU A 449 -5.17 1.79 -3.35
N ARG A 450 -6.32 1.10 -3.17
CA ARG A 450 -7.14 0.57 -4.25
C ARG A 450 -7.98 1.64 -4.95
N SER A 451 -8.38 2.69 -4.24
CA SER A 451 -9.32 3.71 -4.73
C SER A 451 -8.76 5.13 -4.71
N SER A 452 -7.75 5.40 -3.88
CA SER A 452 -7.18 6.75 -3.65
C SER A 452 -6.82 7.49 -4.93
N TYR A 453 -6.30 6.77 -5.93
CA TYR A 453 -5.92 7.35 -7.21
C TYR A 453 -7.10 7.93 -8.00
N ILE A 454 -8.34 7.42 -7.79
CA ILE A 454 -9.55 7.97 -8.41
C ILE A 454 -9.78 9.42 -7.96
N GLY A 455 -9.66 9.70 -6.65
CA GLY A 455 -9.82 11.05 -6.10
C GLY A 455 -8.83 12.04 -6.67
N THR A 456 -7.55 11.65 -6.73
CA THR A 456 -6.50 12.48 -7.34
C THR A 456 -6.81 12.77 -8.81
N GLN A 457 -7.19 11.77 -9.60
CA GLN A 457 -7.49 11.96 -11.03
C GLN A 457 -8.78 12.76 -11.26
N MET A 458 -9.76 12.62 -10.39
CA MET A 458 -10.99 13.40 -10.44
C MET A 458 -10.70 14.90 -10.33
N VAL A 459 -9.88 15.31 -9.36
CA VAL A 459 -9.51 16.73 -9.20
C VAL A 459 -8.66 17.22 -10.36
N VAL A 460 -7.63 16.48 -10.75
CA VAL A 460 -6.74 16.88 -11.84
C VAL A 460 -7.52 17.04 -13.16
N THR A 461 -8.38 16.08 -13.49
CA THR A 461 -9.19 16.18 -14.73
C THR A 461 -10.23 17.30 -14.65
N PHE A 462 -10.89 17.45 -13.50
CA PHE A 462 -11.83 18.54 -13.25
C PHE A 462 -11.14 19.90 -13.43
N ALA A 463 -9.99 20.11 -12.79
CA ALA A 463 -9.25 21.36 -12.83
C ALA A 463 -8.71 21.68 -14.25
N LEU A 464 -8.18 20.67 -14.96
CA LEU A 464 -7.76 20.81 -16.35
C LEU A 464 -8.90 21.22 -17.29
N ALA A 465 -10.12 20.80 -16.98
CA ALA A 465 -11.29 21.03 -17.78
C ALA A 465 -12.02 22.34 -17.45
N THR A 466 -11.86 22.88 -16.23
CA THR A 466 -12.66 24.04 -15.77
C THR A 466 -11.85 25.25 -15.31
N LEU A 467 -10.56 25.06 -14.92
CA LEU A 467 -9.77 26.08 -14.22
C LEU A 467 -8.41 26.38 -14.90
N GLU A 468 -8.10 25.76 -16.04
CA GLU A 468 -6.79 25.89 -16.69
C GLU A 468 -6.63 27.15 -17.55
N ASN A 469 -7.73 27.78 -17.98
CA ASN A 469 -7.67 28.98 -18.81
C ASN A 469 -7.34 30.22 -17.99
N ALA A 470 -6.38 30.98 -18.51
CA ALA A 470 -5.90 32.27 -18.07
C ALA A 470 -6.83 33.02 -17.07
N PHE A 471 -6.74 32.60 -15.79
CA PHE A 471 -7.28 33.37 -14.63
C PHE A 471 -8.82 33.45 -14.54
N GLY A 472 -9.52 32.58 -15.25
CA GLY A 472 -10.99 32.51 -15.19
C GLY A 472 -11.52 31.11 -15.51
N PRO A 473 -12.78 30.84 -15.19
CA PRO A 473 -13.40 29.55 -15.51
C PRO A 473 -13.53 29.36 -17.01
N ILE A 474 -13.33 28.12 -17.46
CA ILE A 474 -13.45 27.72 -18.86
C ILE A 474 -14.94 27.55 -19.20
N TYR A 475 -15.38 28.19 -20.28
CA TYR A 475 -16.72 28.01 -20.85
C TYR A 475 -16.73 27.17 -22.13
N ASP A 476 -15.53 26.80 -22.64
CA ASP A 476 -15.40 26.01 -23.85
C ASP A 476 -15.56 24.52 -23.57
N LEU A 477 -16.65 23.95 -24.04
CA LEU A 477 -16.92 22.51 -23.92
C LEU A 477 -15.98 21.66 -24.78
N ALA A 478 -15.33 22.22 -25.81
CA ALA A 478 -14.37 21.50 -26.63
C ALA A 478 -13.14 21.12 -25.80
N GLU A 479 -12.71 21.96 -24.86
CA GLU A 479 -11.57 21.66 -24.00
C GLU A 479 -11.85 20.48 -23.05
N ILE A 480 -13.06 20.42 -22.47
CA ILE A 480 -13.49 19.26 -21.65
C ILE A 480 -13.45 17.98 -22.48
N ARG A 481 -13.99 18.03 -23.69
CA ARG A 481 -13.97 16.91 -24.64
C ARG A 481 -12.53 16.47 -24.95
N ASP A 482 -11.67 17.41 -25.32
CA ASP A 482 -10.30 17.14 -25.78
C ASP A 482 -9.45 16.53 -24.63
N ARG A 483 -9.59 17.01 -23.39
CA ARG A 483 -8.95 16.42 -22.21
C ARG A 483 -9.43 14.98 -21.99
N ALA A 484 -10.72 14.72 -22.09
CA ALA A 484 -11.27 13.36 -21.92
C ALA A 484 -10.77 12.42 -23.01
N PHE A 485 -10.80 12.84 -24.30
CA PHE A 485 -10.30 12.04 -25.42
C PHE A 485 -8.78 11.82 -25.33
N GLY A 486 -8.00 12.81 -24.95
CA GLY A 486 -6.56 12.68 -24.76
C GLY A 486 -6.21 11.60 -23.71
N ILE A 487 -6.91 11.59 -22.59
CA ILE A 487 -6.73 10.55 -21.56
C ILE A 487 -7.11 9.17 -22.10
N MET A 488 -8.23 9.05 -22.81
CA MET A 488 -8.68 7.77 -23.40
C MET A 488 -7.68 7.23 -24.41
N ILE A 489 -7.20 8.07 -25.33
CA ILE A 489 -6.20 7.67 -26.34
C ILE A 489 -4.92 7.19 -25.65
N GLY A 490 -4.42 7.93 -24.65
CA GLY A 490 -3.23 7.51 -23.91
C GLY A 490 -3.40 6.17 -23.20
N ILE A 491 -4.59 5.91 -22.62
CA ILE A 491 -4.92 4.62 -21.98
C ILE A 491 -4.94 3.51 -23.03
N VAL A 492 -5.59 3.72 -24.18
CA VAL A 492 -5.69 2.70 -25.24
C VAL A 492 -4.32 2.37 -25.83
N VAL A 493 -3.52 3.39 -26.18
CA VAL A 493 -2.16 3.18 -26.70
C VAL A 493 -1.30 2.43 -25.70
N SER A 494 -1.33 2.85 -24.44
CA SER A 494 -0.60 2.15 -23.36
C SER A 494 -1.07 0.71 -23.19
N ALA A 495 -2.39 0.49 -23.15
CA ALA A 495 -2.96 -0.86 -22.99
C ALA A 495 -2.51 -1.80 -24.12
N VAL A 496 -2.55 -1.34 -25.37
CA VAL A 496 -2.10 -2.12 -26.52
C VAL A 496 -0.61 -2.44 -26.39
N LEU A 497 0.22 -1.44 -26.13
CA LEU A 497 1.67 -1.64 -26.07
C LEU A 497 2.09 -2.54 -24.90
N TYR A 498 1.53 -2.33 -23.71
CA TYR A 498 1.86 -3.15 -22.54
C TYR A 498 1.36 -4.59 -22.67
N THR A 499 0.28 -4.82 -23.44
CA THR A 499 -0.24 -6.17 -23.70
C THR A 499 0.60 -6.94 -24.73
N PHE A 500 1.02 -6.28 -25.82
CA PHE A 500 1.64 -6.96 -26.95
C PHE A 500 3.16 -6.86 -26.99
N ILE A 501 3.75 -5.79 -26.43
CA ILE A 501 5.20 -5.57 -26.46
C ILE A 501 5.82 -5.93 -25.11
N TRP A 502 6.60 -7.01 -25.06
CA TRP A 502 7.31 -7.50 -23.87
C TRP A 502 6.46 -7.47 -22.57
N PRO A 503 5.35 -8.18 -22.55
CA PRO A 503 4.47 -8.17 -21.38
C PRO A 503 5.19 -8.76 -20.15
N GLU A 504 5.19 -8.03 -19.07
CA GLU A 504 5.68 -8.48 -17.76
C GLU A 504 4.51 -9.00 -16.93
N SER A 505 4.19 -10.29 -17.11
CA SER A 505 3.12 -10.94 -16.36
C SER A 505 3.59 -11.28 -14.94
N GLU A 506 2.85 -10.84 -13.94
CA GLU A 506 3.05 -11.24 -12.55
C GLU A 506 2.67 -12.69 -12.29
N ALA A 507 1.82 -13.27 -13.14
CA ALA A 507 1.46 -14.67 -13.07
C ALA A 507 2.66 -15.62 -13.14
N LYS A 508 3.71 -15.26 -13.89
CA LYS A 508 4.96 -16.04 -13.98
C LYS A 508 5.82 -15.93 -12.72
N THR A 509 5.75 -14.82 -11.99
CA THR A 509 6.56 -14.57 -10.81
C THR A 509 5.84 -14.92 -9.51
N LEU A 510 4.51 -15.03 -9.53
CA LEU A 510 3.69 -15.34 -8.36
C LEU A 510 4.10 -16.65 -7.66
N PRO A 511 4.32 -17.78 -8.36
CA PRO A 511 4.78 -19.01 -7.69
C PRO A 511 6.13 -18.86 -6.98
N GLN A 512 7.06 -18.10 -7.56
CA GLN A 512 8.36 -17.81 -6.94
C GLN A 512 8.21 -16.93 -5.70
N LYS A 513 7.31 -15.95 -5.72
CA LYS A 513 7.00 -15.10 -4.56
C LYS A 513 6.35 -15.91 -3.43
N LEU A 514 5.42 -16.81 -3.77
CA LEU A 514 4.82 -17.75 -2.82
C LEU A 514 5.87 -18.67 -2.20
N ALA A 515 6.78 -19.21 -3.03
CA ALA A 515 7.91 -19.99 -2.54
C ALA A 515 8.79 -19.21 -1.56
N GLY A 516 9.06 -17.94 -1.85
CA GLY A 516 9.78 -17.05 -0.94
C GLY A 516 9.06 -16.83 0.39
N ALA A 517 7.74 -16.61 0.36
CA ALA A 517 6.92 -16.44 1.56
C ALA A 517 6.91 -17.70 2.44
N LEU A 518 6.73 -18.88 1.82
CA LEU A 518 6.79 -20.17 2.52
C LEU A 518 8.22 -20.47 3.04
N GLY A 519 9.26 -20.08 2.31
CA GLY A 519 10.64 -20.18 2.77
C GLY A 519 10.93 -19.31 4.00
N LEU A 520 10.32 -18.12 4.11
CA LEU A 520 10.37 -17.31 5.33
C LEU A 520 9.62 -17.98 6.49
N LEU A 521 8.48 -18.61 6.22
CA LEU A 521 7.75 -19.40 7.19
C LEU A 521 8.59 -20.60 7.66
N GLY A 522 9.26 -21.31 6.77
CA GLY A 522 10.20 -22.38 7.13
C GLY A 522 11.35 -21.92 8.05
N LYS A 523 11.90 -20.72 7.78
CA LYS A 523 12.91 -20.12 8.67
C LYS A 523 12.34 -19.78 10.04
N LEU A 524 11.11 -19.29 10.11
CA LEU A 524 10.43 -19.01 11.36
C LEU A 524 10.22 -20.29 12.18
N LEU A 525 9.81 -21.39 11.56
CA LEU A 525 9.65 -22.68 12.22
C LEU A 525 10.95 -23.16 12.87
N ARG A 526 12.11 -22.85 12.28
CA ARG A 526 13.44 -23.25 12.80
C ARG A 526 14.02 -22.36 13.90
N VAL A 527 13.35 -21.24 14.24
CA VAL A 527 13.85 -20.38 15.32
C VAL A 527 13.85 -21.17 16.62
N PRO A 528 15.02 -21.35 17.27
CA PRO A 528 15.09 -22.11 18.51
C PRO A 528 14.29 -21.39 19.60
N ARG A 529 13.55 -22.18 20.37
CA ARG A 529 12.83 -21.67 21.50
C ARG A 529 13.76 -21.57 22.71
N GLN A 530 14.52 -20.51 22.76
CA GLN A 530 15.30 -20.18 23.95
C GLN A 530 14.54 -19.10 24.73
N GLN A 531 14.65 -19.16 26.06
CA GLN A 531 14.10 -18.10 26.93
C GLN A 531 14.83 -16.76 26.76
N GLU A 532 15.83 -16.71 25.88
CA GLU A 532 16.57 -15.50 25.55
C GLU A 532 15.72 -14.51 24.76
N ALA A 533 15.66 -13.28 25.25
CA ALA A 533 14.95 -12.18 24.62
C ALA A 533 15.36 -11.93 23.14
N ALA A 534 16.56 -12.34 22.76
CA ALA A 534 17.04 -12.25 21.37
C ALA A 534 16.35 -13.23 20.41
N ALA A 535 16.16 -14.48 20.80
CA ALA A 535 15.46 -15.48 19.99
C ALA A 535 13.98 -15.11 19.80
N GLN A 536 13.35 -14.61 20.85
CA GLN A 536 11.95 -14.20 20.81
C GLN A 536 11.76 -12.94 19.92
N ARG A 537 12.68 -11.96 19.98
CA ARG A 537 12.67 -10.82 19.06
C ARG A 537 12.84 -11.28 17.61
N THR A 538 13.73 -12.22 17.35
CA THR A 538 13.92 -12.81 16.01
C THR A 538 12.65 -13.50 15.51
N TYR A 539 11.98 -14.26 16.38
CA TYR A 539 10.70 -14.90 16.05
C TYR A 539 9.63 -13.87 15.65
N LEU A 540 9.45 -12.83 16.46
CA LEU A 540 8.45 -11.78 16.20
C LEU A 540 8.77 -11.01 14.91
N GLN A 541 10.04 -10.72 14.63
CA GLN A 541 10.46 -10.07 13.38
C GLN A 541 10.19 -10.95 12.15
N LEU A 542 10.54 -12.22 12.21
CA LEU A 542 10.25 -13.17 11.12
C LEU A 542 8.76 -13.36 10.91
N ARG A 543 7.97 -13.40 11.98
CA ARG A 543 6.51 -13.49 11.92
C ARG A 543 5.92 -12.31 11.12
N VAL A 544 6.32 -11.09 11.44
CA VAL A 544 5.93 -9.90 10.67
C VAL A 544 6.39 -10.00 9.21
N GLY A 545 7.60 -10.49 8.97
CA GLY A 545 8.13 -10.72 7.63
C GLY A 545 7.30 -11.72 6.81
N VAL A 546 6.84 -12.82 7.44
CA VAL A 546 5.94 -13.81 6.81
C VAL A 546 4.60 -13.18 6.46
N HIS A 547 3.97 -12.43 7.38
CA HIS A 547 2.73 -11.72 7.10
C HIS A 547 2.89 -10.73 5.94
N ALA A 548 3.96 -9.94 5.93
CA ALA A 548 4.24 -9.00 4.85
C ALA A 548 4.41 -9.71 3.50
N ALA A 549 5.10 -10.84 3.47
CA ALA A 549 5.31 -11.63 2.26
C ALA A 549 4.00 -12.25 1.75
N LEU A 550 3.17 -12.82 2.63
CA LEU A 550 1.85 -13.39 2.27
C LEU A 550 0.90 -12.31 1.75
N ASN A 551 0.83 -11.14 2.40
CA ASN A 551 0.01 -10.03 1.93
C ASN A 551 0.49 -9.48 0.58
N SER A 552 1.80 -9.37 0.37
CA SER A 552 2.35 -9.00 -0.94
C SER A 552 1.95 -10.01 -2.03
N CYS A 553 1.96 -11.31 -1.72
CA CYS A 553 1.49 -12.35 -2.65
C CYS A 553 -0.02 -12.21 -2.94
N GLU A 554 -0.83 -11.84 -1.95
CA GLU A 554 -2.27 -11.62 -2.13
C GLU A 554 -2.55 -10.43 -3.06
N GLU A 555 -1.85 -9.31 -2.88
CA GLU A 555 -1.93 -8.15 -3.78
C GLU A 555 -1.54 -8.52 -5.23
N ILE A 556 -0.47 -9.30 -5.39
CA ILE A 556 -0.06 -9.82 -6.71
C ILE A 556 -1.16 -10.71 -7.29
N CYS A 557 -1.78 -11.57 -6.48
CA CYS A 557 -2.85 -12.46 -6.90
C CYS A 557 -4.08 -11.68 -7.40
N GLU A 558 -4.45 -10.58 -6.72
CA GLU A 558 -5.51 -9.66 -7.17
C GLU A 558 -5.18 -9.01 -8.53
N ARG A 559 -3.91 -8.62 -8.75
CA ARG A 559 -3.47 -8.04 -10.02
C ARG A 559 -3.39 -9.07 -11.14
N VAL A 560 -2.95 -10.30 -10.85
CA VAL A 560 -2.95 -11.42 -11.80
C VAL A 560 -4.38 -11.74 -12.28
N ALA A 561 -5.38 -11.59 -11.43
CA ALA A 561 -6.78 -11.75 -11.83
C ALA A 561 -7.23 -10.75 -12.93
N LEU A 562 -6.53 -9.61 -13.08
CA LEU A 562 -6.78 -8.61 -14.12
C LEU A 562 -5.97 -8.85 -15.39
N GLU A 563 -4.99 -9.76 -15.39
CA GLU A 563 -4.17 -10.06 -16.56
C GLU A 563 -4.95 -10.88 -17.59
N ARG A 564 -5.01 -10.41 -18.85
CA ARG A 564 -5.73 -11.07 -19.95
C ARG A 564 -4.87 -11.97 -20.83
N GLN A 565 -3.60 -12.18 -20.46
CA GLN A 565 -2.67 -12.99 -21.28
C GLN A 565 -2.80 -14.49 -21.09
N LEU A 566 -3.24 -14.90 -19.91
CA LEU A 566 -3.56 -16.30 -19.63
C LEU A 566 -4.98 -16.58 -20.10
N ASP A 567 -5.18 -17.81 -20.57
CA ASP A 567 -6.52 -18.35 -20.76
C ASP A 567 -7.33 -18.21 -19.47
N ASP A 568 -8.62 -17.92 -19.57
CA ASP A 568 -9.47 -17.62 -18.41
C ASP A 568 -9.46 -18.75 -17.38
N ASP A 569 -9.45 -20.01 -17.83
CA ASP A 569 -9.40 -21.17 -16.96
C ASP A 569 -8.03 -21.31 -16.26
N GLN A 570 -6.94 -21.10 -16.98
CA GLN A 570 -5.60 -21.16 -16.41
C GLN A 570 -5.38 -20.04 -15.40
N ARG A 571 -5.87 -18.84 -15.69
CA ARG A 571 -5.80 -17.68 -14.79
C ARG A 571 -6.60 -17.95 -13.52
N LEU A 572 -7.84 -18.41 -13.64
CA LEU A 572 -8.70 -18.73 -12.51
C LEU A 572 -8.10 -19.82 -11.62
N LEU A 573 -7.54 -20.88 -12.24
CA LEU A 573 -6.85 -21.95 -11.52
C LEU A 573 -5.63 -21.45 -10.76
N LEU A 574 -4.79 -20.64 -11.41
CA LEU A 574 -3.60 -20.05 -10.77
C LEU A 574 -4.00 -19.17 -9.56
N VAL A 575 -5.02 -18.33 -9.73
CA VAL A 575 -5.52 -17.45 -8.67
C VAL A 575 -6.07 -18.27 -7.50
N LYS A 576 -6.96 -19.26 -7.77
CA LYS A 576 -7.52 -20.13 -6.72
C LYS A 576 -6.43 -20.88 -5.95
N ARG A 577 -5.46 -21.49 -6.65
CA ARG A 577 -4.34 -22.20 -6.01
C ARG A 577 -3.46 -21.27 -5.18
N SER A 578 -3.14 -20.10 -5.70
CA SER A 578 -2.33 -19.12 -4.99
C SER A 578 -3.04 -18.62 -3.74
N GLN A 579 -4.33 -18.32 -3.81
CA GLN A 579 -5.15 -17.95 -2.66
C GLN A 579 -5.18 -19.07 -1.61
N ALA A 580 -5.31 -20.32 -2.04
CA ALA A 580 -5.27 -21.49 -1.13
C ALA A 580 -3.89 -21.61 -0.46
N VAL A 581 -2.77 -21.40 -1.17
CA VAL A 581 -1.41 -21.39 -0.56
C VAL A 581 -1.28 -20.27 0.47
N ILE A 582 -1.76 -19.07 0.16
CA ILE A 582 -1.72 -17.91 1.06
C ILE A 582 -2.52 -18.21 2.33
N GLN A 583 -3.74 -18.70 2.18
CA GLN A 583 -4.61 -19.04 3.30
C GLN A 583 -4.00 -20.14 4.16
N GLN A 584 -3.52 -21.23 3.54
CA GLN A 584 -2.89 -22.33 4.27
C GLN A 584 -1.58 -21.88 4.94
N GLY A 585 -0.80 -21.01 4.30
CA GLY A 585 0.39 -20.41 4.90
C GLY A 585 0.08 -19.64 6.19
N ARG A 586 -1.03 -18.90 6.21
CA ARG A 586 -1.54 -18.24 7.42
C ARG A 586 -1.95 -19.25 8.49
N GLU A 587 -2.74 -20.24 8.12
CA GLU A 587 -3.20 -21.27 9.05
C GLU A 587 -2.05 -22.09 9.65
N ILE A 588 -1.00 -22.39 8.86
CA ILE A 588 0.21 -23.06 9.35
C ILE A 588 0.93 -22.16 10.37
N LEU A 589 1.07 -20.85 10.06
CA LEU A 589 1.69 -19.90 10.99
C LEU A 589 0.95 -19.85 12.32
N TYR A 590 -0.37 -19.83 12.29
CA TYR A 590 -1.20 -19.75 13.49
C TYR A 590 -1.20 -21.06 14.30
N ALA A 591 -1.27 -22.19 13.61
CA ALA A 591 -1.14 -23.49 14.25
C ALA A 591 0.23 -23.65 14.91
N TRP A 592 1.28 -23.12 14.27
CA TRP A 592 2.62 -23.10 14.83
C TRP A 592 2.76 -22.17 16.01
N ASP A 593 2.18 -20.96 15.96
CA ASP A 593 2.11 -20.05 17.12
C ASP A 593 1.51 -20.76 18.34
N ALA A 594 0.44 -21.54 18.15
CA ALA A 594 -0.17 -22.31 19.22
C ALA A 594 0.74 -23.45 19.74
N ALA A 595 1.37 -24.20 18.82
CA ALA A 595 2.31 -25.28 19.19
C ALA A 595 3.56 -24.73 19.91
N TRP A 596 4.08 -23.59 19.46
CA TRP A 596 5.17 -22.88 20.10
C TRP A 596 4.86 -22.50 21.54
N ASN A 597 3.60 -22.20 21.83
CA ASN A 597 3.14 -21.79 23.15
C ASN A 597 3.07 -22.96 24.14
N ASP A 598 2.63 -24.15 23.68
CA ASP A 598 2.45 -25.33 24.52
C ASP A 598 3.76 -26.09 24.81
N ALA A 599 4.78 -25.83 24.02
CA ALA A 599 6.03 -26.62 24.04
C ALA A 599 6.97 -26.37 25.22
N GLN A 600 6.61 -25.58 26.24
CA GLN A 600 7.50 -25.22 27.37
C GLN A 600 7.96 -26.40 28.27
N ALA A 601 7.30 -27.55 28.18
CA ALA A 601 7.61 -28.70 29.02
C ALA A 601 8.57 -29.73 28.38
N LEU A 602 9.03 -29.51 27.14
CA LEU A 602 9.83 -30.46 26.38
C LEU A 602 11.30 -30.08 26.28
N ASP A 603 12.14 -31.11 26.07
CA ASP A 603 13.55 -30.91 25.71
C ASP A 603 13.67 -30.10 24.41
N ASN A 604 14.40 -28.98 24.46
CA ASN A 604 14.57 -28.07 23.32
C ASN A 604 15.12 -28.77 22.07
N SER A 605 15.90 -29.82 22.21
CA SER A 605 16.48 -30.59 21.10
C SER A 605 15.42 -31.34 20.30
N LEU A 606 14.45 -31.96 20.98
CA LEU A 606 13.36 -32.71 20.34
C LEU A 606 12.40 -31.79 19.58
N LEU A 607 12.09 -30.63 20.16
CA LEU A 607 11.27 -29.62 19.52
C LEU A 607 11.93 -29.06 18.27
N GLN A 608 13.25 -28.82 18.33
CA GLN A 608 14.00 -28.27 17.21
C GLN A 608 14.11 -29.28 16.07
N GLU A 609 14.25 -30.59 16.36
CA GLU A 609 14.21 -31.65 15.37
C GLU A 609 12.85 -31.71 14.66
N ARG A 610 11.75 -31.64 15.41
CA ARG A 610 10.38 -31.67 14.86
C ARG A 610 10.08 -30.44 14.05
N ALA A 611 10.41 -29.25 14.56
CA ALA A 611 10.33 -28.00 13.83
C ALA A 611 11.12 -28.06 12.53
N GLY A 612 12.31 -28.66 12.55
CA GLY A 612 13.12 -28.90 11.37
C GLY A 612 12.40 -29.71 10.31
N ARG A 613 11.71 -30.80 10.68
CA ARG A 613 10.95 -31.64 9.75
C ARG A 613 9.80 -30.89 9.07
N PHE A 614 9.04 -30.10 9.83
CA PHE A 614 7.99 -29.24 9.28
C PHE A 614 8.59 -28.20 8.31
N ALA A 615 9.69 -27.57 8.70
CA ALA A 615 10.38 -26.59 7.87
C ALA A 615 10.93 -27.23 6.58
N ASP A 616 11.55 -28.40 6.66
CA ASP A 616 12.08 -29.13 5.48
C ASP A 616 10.95 -29.52 4.51
N ALA A 617 9.83 -30.00 5.05
CA ALA A 617 8.66 -30.36 4.26
C ALA A 617 8.05 -29.13 3.53
N LEU A 618 8.01 -27.99 4.23
CA LEU A 618 7.50 -26.75 3.67
C LEU A 618 8.45 -26.16 2.63
N GLU A 619 9.74 -26.20 2.86
CA GLU A 619 10.77 -25.76 1.90
C GLU A 619 10.79 -26.65 0.64
N LYS A 620 10.60 -27.97 0.79
CA LYS A 620 10.47 -28.90 -0.34
C LYS A 620 9.25 -28.55 -1.18
N TYR A 621 8.10 -28.28 -0.53
CA TYR A 621 6.91 -27.84 -1.22
C TYR A 621 7.15 -26.50 -1.94
N ALA A 622 7.76 -25.53 -1.26
CA ALA A 622 8.09 -24.22 -1.82
C ALA A 622 9.03 -24.32 -3.04
N ALA A 623 10.03 -25.17 -2.99
CA ALA A 623 10.96 -25.38 -4.10
C ALA A 623 10.24 -25.92 -5.35
N GLY A 624 9.22 -26.76 -5.18
CA GLY A 624 8.40 -27.29 -6.28
C GLY A 624 7.44 -26.27 -6.90
N LEU A 625 7.07 -25.19 -6.18
CA LEU A 625 6.10 -24.20 -6.69
C LEU A 625 6.57 -23.54 -7.98
N ALA A 626 7.84 -23.19 -8.08
CA ALA A 626 8.40 -22.53 -9.26
C ALA A 626 8.32 -23.42 -10.53
N ALA A 627 8.33 -24.75 -10.36
CA ALA A 627 8.22 -25.73 -11.42
C ALA A 627 6.79 -26.24 -11.65
N ALA A 628 5.79 -25.71 -10.92
CA ALA A 628 4.42 -26.22 -10.86
C ALA A 628 4.35 -27.74 -10.57
N ALA A 629 5.28 -28.26 -9.78
CA ALA A 629 5.45 -29.68 -9.44
C ALA A 629 5.26 -29.97 -7.94
N SER A 630 4.70 -29.02 -7.17
CA SER A 630 4.47 -29.18 -5.74
C SER A 630 3.29 -30.10 -5.45
N THR A 631 3.50 -31.06 -4.58
CA THR A 631 2.46 -31.91 -3.99
C THR A 631 2.37 -31.64 -2.49
N PRO A 632 1.18 -31.74 -1.87
CA PRO A 632 1.02 -31.58 -0.44
C PRO A 632 2.02 -32.45 0.33
N PRO A 633 2.72 -31.91 1.35
CA PRO A 633 3.67 -32.68 2.11
C PRO A 633 2.96 -33.73 2.98
N ILE A 634 3.47 -34.97 2.96
CA ILE A 634 3.06 -36.04 3.85
C ILE A 634 4.12 -36.12 4.96
N ILE A 635 3.72 -35.85 6.20
CA ILE A 635 4.60 -35.89 7.37
C ILE A 635 4.07 -36.93 8.33
N GLU A 636 4.90 -37.89 8.68
CA GLU A 636 4.58 -38.88 9.71
C GLU A 636 5.02 -38.34 11.07
N LEU A 637 4.09 -38.26 12.01
CA LEU A 637 4.41 -37.91 13.41
C LEU A 637 5.03 -39.15 14.08
N ILE A 638 6.19 -38.96 14.70
CA ILE A 638 6.80 -40.02 15.51
C ILE A 638 6.11 -40.03 16.88
N ASP A 639 5.58 -41.19 17.23
CA ASP A 639 4.85 -41.44 18.47
C ASP A 639 5.87 -41.63 19.63
N THR A 640 6.53 -40.55 20.05
CA THR A 640 7.35 -40.50 21.25
C THR A 640 6.58 -39.75 22.34
N ALA A 641 6.74 -40.16 23.61
CA ALA A 641 6.04 -39.64 24.76
C ALA A 641 6.04 -38.11 24.86
N ILE A 642 5.00 -37.47 24.36
CA ILE A 642 4.79 -36.02 24.36
C ILE A 642 3.51 -35.71 25.15
N SER A 643 3.38 -34.45 25.62
CA SER A 643 2.12 -34.03 26.21
C SER A 643 0.99 -34.11 25.16
N PRO A 644 -0.21 -34.58 25.56
CA PRO A 644 -1.35 -34.73 24.65
C PRO A 644 -1.72 -33.43 23.93
N THR A 645 -1.52 -32.28 24.58
CA THR A 645 -1.81 -30.95 24.05
C THR A 645 -0.85 -30.58 22.90
N LEU A 646 0.44 -30.81 23.06
CA LEU A 646 1.43 -30.55 22.02
C LEU A 646 1.21 -31.47 20.80
N TYR A 647 0.89 -32.73 21.03
CA TYR A 647 0.57 -33.67 19.96
C TYR A 647 -0.61 -33.19 19.13
N GLN A 648 -1.67 -32.68 19.79
CA GLN A 648 -2.83 -32.10 19.07
C GLN A 648 -2.44 -30.86 18.26
N GLN A 649 -1.57 -29.99 18.78
CA GLN A 649 -1.12 -28.80 18.05
C GLN A 649 -0.24 -29.17 16.84
N GLU A 650 0.68 -30.11 17.00
CA GLU A 650 1.46 -30.64 15.88
C GLU A 650 0.59 -31.29 14.81
N GLN A 651 -0.44 -32.05 15.23
CA GLN A 651 -1.42 -32.59 14.30
C GLN A 651 -2.16 -31.49 13.52
N ARG A 652 -2.49 -30.36 14.17
CA ARG A 652 -3.09 -29.21 13.47
C ARG A 652 -2.13 -28.66 12.43
N VAL A 653 -0.86 -28.42 12.75
CA VAL A 653 0.14 -27.94 11.78
C VAL A 653 0.21 -28.90 10.60
N MET A 654 0.30 -30.21 10.85
CA MET A 654 0.36 -31.24 9.82
C MET A 654 -0.90 -31.25 8.93
N GLN A 655 -2.09 -31.15 9.55
CA GLN A 655 -3.35 -31.09 8.80
C GLN A 655 -3.41 -29.87 7.89
N GLN A 656 -2.94 -28.71 8.35
CA GLN A 656 -2.91 -27.50 7.52
C GLN A 656 -1.88 -27.63 6.39
N MET A 657 -0.73 -28.26 6.63
CA MET A 657 0.27 -28.53 5.58
C MET A 657 -0.27 -29.53 4.55
N ALA A 658 -1.03 -30.55 4.95
CA ALA A 658 -1.64 -31.50 4.04
C ALA A 658 -2.75 -30.88 3.16
N ARG A 659 -3.32 -29.75 3.57
CA ARG A 659 -4.33 -28.98 2.80
C ARG A 659 -3.71 -28.05 1.76
N LEU A 660 -2.38 -27.94 1.68
CA LEU A 660 -1.72 -27.19 0.62
C LEU A 660 -2.13 -27.74 -0.75
N PRO A 661 -2.40 -26.90 -1.75
CA PRO A 661 -2.90 -27.34 -3.04
C PRO A 661 -1.87 -28.17 -3.82
N ASP A 662 -2.35 -29.19 -4.53
CA ASP A 662 -1.55 -29.97 -5.46
C ASP A 662 -1.42 -29.26 -6.81
N TRP A 663 -0.22 -28.86 -7.15
CA TRP A 663 0.08 -28.12 -8.39
C TRP A 663 0.30 -29.05 -9.60
N THR A 664 0.41 -30.34 -9.40
CA THR A 664 0.61 -31.33 -10.48
C THR A 664 -0.69 -31.72 -11.17
N ARG A 665 -1.84 -31.52 -10.50
CA ARG A 665 -3.16 -31.90 -11.05
C ARG A 665 -3.63 -30.88 -12.10
N PRO A 666 -4.21 -31.31 -13.21
CA PRO A 666 -4.92 -30.42 -14.13
C PRO A 666 -6.11 -29.73 -13.42
N ALA A 667 -6.67 -28.69 -14.03
CA ALA A 667 -7.91 -28.09 -13.55
C ALA A 667 -9.03 -29.16 -13.45
N LEU A 668 -9.70 -29.18 -12.30
CA LEU A 668 -10.91 -30.01 -12.16
C LEU A 668 -12.01 -29.43 -13.06
N THR A 669 -12.75 -30.30 -13.73
CA THR A 669 -13.94 -29.87 -14.44
C THR A 669 -15.02 -29.40 -13.45
N PRO A 670 -15.93 -28.48 -13.81
CA PRO A 670 -16.97 -28.00 -12.92
C PRO A 670 -17.83 -29.11 -12.28
N ALA A 671 -17.96 -30.25 -12.96
CA ALA A 671 -18.66 -31.41 -12.44
C ALA A 671 -17.87 -32.12 -11.32
N GLU A 672 -16.57 -32.19 -11.42
CA GLU A 672 -15.69 -32.77 -10.38
C GLU A 672 -15.56 -31.87 -9.14
N GLU A 673 -15.61 -30.53 -9.31
CA GLU A 673 -15.66 -29.58 -8.18
C GLU A 673 -16.95 -29.79 -7.35
N GLN A 674 -18.09 -30.00 -7.98
CA GLN A 674 -19.36 -30.26 -7.28
C GLN A 674 -19.35 -31.59 -6.50
N VAL A 675 -18.72 -32.64 -7.03
CA VAL A 675 -18.59 -33.92 -6.36
C VAL A 675 -17.64 -33.86 -5.17
N GLN A 676 -16.52 -33.11 -5.28
CA GLN A 676 -15.60 -32.92 -4.16
C GLN A 676 -16.18 -32.02 -3.05
N GLY A 677 -16.93 -30.99 -3.41
CA GLY A 677 -17.62 -30.14 -2.44
C GLY A 677 -18.69 -30.89 -1.64
N ALA A 678 -19.35 -31.85 -2.26
CA ALA A 678 -20.34 -32.72 -1.62
C ALA A 678 -19.71 -33.82 -0.72
N ALA A 679 -18.46 -34.18 -0.95
CA ALA A 679 -17.71 -35.16 -0.13
C ALA A 679 -16.99 -34.54 1.07
N GLN A 680 -16.94 -33.23 1.17
CA GLN A 680 -16.32 -32.48 2.28
C GLN A 680 -17.34 -31.89 3.25
N LEU A 681 -18.63 -31.95 2.95
CA LEU A 681 -19.76 -31.71 3.87
C LEU A 681 -20.18 -33.03 4.55
#